data_afe10983046e1e778c8a98d2bb3744ea
#
_entry.id   afe10983046e1e778c8a98d2bb3744ea
#
_cell.length_a   1.000
_cell.length_b   1.000
_cell.length_c   1.000
_cell.angle_alpha   90.00
_cell.angle_beta   90.00
_cell.angle_gamma   90.00
#
_symmetry.space_group_name_H-M   'P 1'
#
loop_
_entity.id
_entity.type
_entity.pdbx_description
1 polymer ?
#
loop_
_entity_poly.entity_id
_entity_poly.type
_entity_poly.pdbx_seq_one_letter_code
_entity_poly.pdbx_strand_id
1 'polypeptide(L)'
;MQRTTKHFQINALALAIAMSTISAHAETDQQTSEYGTLPTIKVKAGSGEENEKSYIAGKTETAVPLGLSVREVPQSVSVITQQRLQDQQLSTLVEVAENVTGVSVNRYETNRGGIYSRGFVVDNYIIDGIPTTYSLPWSSGEIFSSMALYDHIDIVRGATGLTFGAGNPSAAINMVRKRATSTEPTANVEVSAGSWDNYRVMGDIANSLNQSGTVRGRAVAQYEQGDSYTNLLSKEKLSLLLSAEADLSENTLLSGGVTYQEDDPRGPMWGGLPVWFSDGTKTNWSKNTTTSADWTRWNVKYTNLFADLTHKFNDSWSAKLSYSHGKRDANSKLLYVSGSVDKNTGLGLSPYASAYDLEVEQDNASLQLNGSFDLWGLEQKVVLGYQYSNQDFTAYARSTDTKMEIGNFFEWNGSMPEPVWNAPTLNEKYNIEQNALFAATYLNPIEPLKFILGGRFTNYEKNIYGRNSSIKYDHEFVPYAGVIYDFNDVYTAYASYTSIFQPQDNKDFDGNYLDPVEGNSTEVGLKSAWFDGRLNGTLALYHIKQDNLAQEAGQVTRNGVKEIYYRAAKGATSEGFEVEVSGQITPDWNITAGYSQFSAKDANDADVNTQLPRKMIQTFTTYKLPGKLENITVGGGVNWQSSTYVNAKNPKKVIEKIEQGDYALVNLMARYQITKDFSAQLNINNVFNKKYYGVFPAYGQITLGAPRNAALTLQYKF
;
A
#
# COMPACT_ATOMS: atom_id res chain seq x y z
N MET A 1 14.92 -14.07 -28.12
CA MET A 1 13.80 -13.54 -28.92
C MET A 1 12.74 -14.57 -29.38
N GLN A 2 12.98 -15.87 -29.43
CA GLN A 2 11.99 -16.86 -29.94
C GLN A 2 11.14 -17.58 -28.87
N ARG A 3 11.39 -17.40 -27.56
CA ARG A 3 10.60 -18.07 -26.49
C ARG A 3 9.42 -17.25 -25.94
N THR A 4 9.44 -15.95 -26.06
CA THR A 4 8.42 -15.05 -25.49
C THR A 4 7.10 -15.00 -26.28
N THR A 5 7.15 -15.24 -27.58
CA THR A 5 5.96 -15.17 -28.46
C THR A 5 4.96 -16.32 -28.26
N LYS A 6 5.38 -17.48 -27.76
CA LYS A 6 4.47 -18.63 -27.58
C LYS A 6 3.56 -18.50 -26.34
N HIS A 7 4.04 -17.88 -25.27
CA HIS A 7 3.23 -17.72 -24.04
C HIS A 7 2.16 -16.63 -24.20
N PHE A 8 2.47 -15.56 -24.94
CA PHE A 8 1.50 -14.50 -25.21
C PHE A 8 0.31 -14.98 -26.03
N GLN A 9 0.54 -15.86 -27.04
CA GLN A 9 -0.54 -16.41 -27.87
C GLN A 9 -1.49 -17.33 -27.10
N ILE A 10 -1.00 -18.09 -26.12
CA ILE A 10 -1.83 -19.03 -25.33
C ILE A 10 -2.68 -18.24 -24.31
N ASN A 11 -2.14 -17.24 -23.66
CA ASN A 11 -2.86 -16.43 -22.67
C ASN A 11 -3.90 -15.49 -23.30
N ALA A 12 -3.60 -14.90 -24.46
CA ALA A 12 -4.56 -14.09 -25.20
C ALA A 12 -5.73 -14.94 -25.77
N LEU A 13 -5.47 -16.20 -26.13
CA LEU A 13 -6.50 -17.11 -26.62
C LEU A 13 -7.43 -17.58 -25.47
N ALA A 14 -6.91 -17.80 -24.26
CA ALA A 14 -7.72 -18.15 -23.09
C ALA A 14 -8.66 -17.00 -22.67
N LEU A 15 -8.20 -15.74 -22.77
CA LEU A 15 -9.03 -14.56 -22.49
C LEU A 15 -10.10 -14.35 -23.58
N ALA A 16 -9.78 -14.61 -24.85
CA ALA A 16 -10.71 -14.53 -25.98
C ALA A 16 -11.79 -15.62 -25.94
N ILE A 17 -11.47 -16.82 -25.47
CA ILE A 17 -12.43 -17.93 -25.31
C ILE A 17 -13.41 -17.65 -24.16
N ALA A 18 -12.94 -17.04 -23.05
CA ALA A 18 -13.83 -16.63 -21.96
C ALA A 18 -14.83 -15.53 -22.38
N MET A 19 -14.46 -14.66 -23.34
CA MET A 19 -15.36 -13.62 -23.85
C MET A 19 -16.37 -14.13 -24.89
N SER A 20 -16.06 -15.19 -25.63
CA SER A 20 -16.96 -15.73 -26.67
C SER A 20 -18.16 -16.51 -26.14
N THR A 21 -18.10 -16.98 -24.89
CA THR A 21 -19.21 -17.73 -24.27
C THR A 21 -20.29 -16.83 -23.65
N ILE A 22 -20.01 -15.54 -23.48
CA ILE A 22 -20.95 -14.58 -22.87
C ILE A 22 -21.94 -13.96 -23.90
N SER A 23 -21.58 -14.02 -25.21
CA SER A 23 -22.38 -13.39 -26.29
C SER A 23 -23.59 -14.20 -26.78
N ALA A 24 -23.87 -15.37 -26.24
CA ALA A 24 -24.84 -16.30 -26.81
C ALA A 24 -26.24 -16.31 -26.14
N HIS A 25 -26.54 -15.40 -25.19
CA HIS A 25 -27.83 -15.43 -24.48
C HIS A 25 -28.52 -14.06 -24.36
N ALA A 26 -28.40 -13.22 -25.37
CA ALA A 26 -29.20 -12.00 -25.46
C ALA A 26 -30.17 -12.11 -26.66
N GLU A 27 -31.19 -12.94 -26.54
CA GLU A 27 -32.40 -12.84 -27.39
C GLU A 27 -33.58 -12.35 -26.52
N THR A 28 -34.14 -11.24 -26.97
CA THR A 28 -35.24 -10.48 -26.44
C THR A 28 -36.56 -11.25 -26.52
N ASP A 29 -37.30 -11.28 -25.40
CA ASP A 29 -38.75 -11.38 -25.45
C ASP A 29 -39.37 -10.29 -24.58
N GLN A 30 -39.99 -9.33 -25.27
CA GLN A 30 -40.89 -8.33 -24.66
C GLN A 30 -42.23 -8.98 -24.32
N GLN A 31 -42.55 -9.11 -23.04
CA GLN A 31 -43.93 -9.17 -22.60
C GLN A 31 -44.13 -8.31 -21.36
N THR A 32 -44.93 -7.29 -21.53
CA THR A 32 -45.49 -6.39 -20.51
C THR A 32 -46.38 -7.12 -19.52
N SER A 33 -46.10 -7.00 -18.23
CA SER A 33 -47.13 -7.14 -17.18
C SER A 33 -46.89 -6.10 -16.09
N GLU A 34 -47.89 -5.20 -15.97
CA GLU A 34 -48.07 -4.29 -14.85
C GLU A 34 -48.32 -5.09 -13.56
N TYR A 35 -47.37 -5.06 -12.64
CA TYR A 35 -47.61 -5.19 -11.21
C TYR A 35 -46.70 -4.22 -10.49
N GLY A 36 -47.30 -3.39 -9.63
CA GLY A 36 -46.60 -2.38 -8.85
C GLY A 36 -45.49 -3.00 -7.99
N THR A 37 -44.28 -2.72 -8.36
CA THR A 37 -43.11 -3.04 -7.56
C THR A 37 -42.96 -2.02 -6.43
N LEU A 38 -43.03 -2.50 -5.19
CA LEU A 38 -42.57 -1.76 -4.02
C LEU A 38 -41.10 -1.35 -4.26
N PRO A 39 -40.67 -0.16 -3.81
CA PRO A 39 -39.30 0.27 -4.02
C PRO A 39 -38.34 -0.73 -3.35
N THR A 40 -37.55 -1.39 -4.15
CA THR A 40 -36.47 -2.23 -3.68
C THR A 40 -35.50 -1.34 -2.88
N ILE A 41 -35.42 -1.55 -1.57
CA ILE A 41 -34.41 -0.90 -0.73
C ILE A 41 -33.06 -1.47 -1.17
N LYS A 42 -32.39 -0.78 -2.10
CA LYS A 42 -31.01 -1.10 -2.45
C LYS A 42 -30.18 -0.89 -1.20
N VAL A 43 -29.64 -1.98 -0.66
CA VAL A 43 -28.53 -1.92 0.29
C VAL A 43 -27.38 -1.32 -0.48
N LYS A 44 -27.21 0.00 -0.46
CA LYS A 44 -25.98 0.63 -0.92
C LYS A 44 -24.88 0.24 0.08
N ALA A 45 -24.17 -0.84 -0.21
CA ALA A 45 -22.78 -0.93 0.21
C ALA A 45 -22.11 0.33 -0.35
N GLY A 46 -21.36 1.06 0.49
CA GLY A 46 -20.98 2.43 0.17
C GLY A 46 -20.41 2.62 -1.24
N SER A 47 -21.03 3.53 -1.95
CA SER A 47 -20.46 4.41 -2.99
C SER A 47 -19.60 3.85 -4.14
N GLY A 48 -19.71 2.60 -4.58
CA GLY A 48 -18.93 2.11 -5.72
C GLY A 48 -19.01 2.97 -7.01
N GLU A 49 -20.20 3.49 -7.35
CA GLU A 49 -20.41 4.30 -8.55
C GLU A 49 -19.80 5.72 -8.49
N GLU A 50 -19.67 6.32 -7.28
CA GLU A 50 -19.08 7.65 -7.12
C GLU A 50 -17.57 7.62 -7.28
N ASN A 51 -16.89 6.57 -6.77
CA ASN A 51 -15.45 6.39 -6.86
C ASN A 51 -14.97 6.06 -8.28
N GLU A 52 -15.86 5.52 -9.14
CA GLU A 52 -15.51 5.13 -10.50
C GLU A 52 -15.39 6.30 -11.49
N LYS A 53 -16.00 7.46 -11.21
CA LYS A 53 -16.15 8.55 -12.19
C LYS A 53 -15.52 9.87 -11.76
N SER A 54 -15.00 9.98 -10.54
CA SER A 54 -14.51 11.26 -10.00
C SER A 54 -13.39 11.07 -8.96
N TYR A 55 -12.83 12.20 -8.49
CA TYR A 55 -11.90 12.23 -7.35
C TYR A 55 -12.63 12.50 -6.02
N ILE A 56 -13.95 12.40 -6.00
CA ILE A 56 -14.77 12.63 -4.81
C ILE A 56 -14.59 11.43 -3.86
N ALA A 57 -14.16 11.71 -2.63
CA ALA A 57 -14.05 10.69 -1.60
C ALA A 57 -15.43 10.32 -1.04
N GLY A 58 -15.71 9.03 -0.97
CA GLY A 58 -16.89 8.51 -0.28
C GLY A 58 -16.72 8.43 1.23
N LYS A 59 -17.49 7.54 1.86
CA LYS A 59 -17.31 7.18 3.27
C LYS A 59 -16.12 6.26 3.45
N THR A 60 -15.49 6.31 4.62
CA THR A 60 -14.39 5.42 5.00
C THR A 60 -14.70 4.72 6.32
N GLU A 61 -14.22 3.49 6.46
CA GLU A 61 -14.27 2.70 7.71
C GLU A 61 -12.88 2.45 8.28
N THR A 62 -11.84 2.98 7.62
CA THR A 62 -10.44 2.67 7.93
C THR A 62 -9.97 3.24 9.26
N ALA A 63 -10.37 4.48 9.61
CA ALA A 63 -9.99 5.10 10.88
C ALA A 63 -10.85 4.57 12.05
N VAL A 64 -12.17 4.58 11.85
CA VAL A 64 -13.17 4.06 12.79
C VAL A 64 -14.28 3.43 11.96
N PRO A 65 -14.68 2.17 12.20
CA PRO A 65 -15.65 1.46 11.35
C PRO A 65 -17.11 1.85 11.70
N LEU A 66 -17.42 3.13 11.59
CA LEU A 66 -18.74 3.75 11.83
C LEU A 66 -19.37 4.31 10.53
N GLY A 67 -18.76 4.04 9.36
CA GLY A 67 -19.27 4.52 8.08
C GLY A 67 -19.30 6.04 7.98
N LEU A 68 -18.24 6.72 8.40
CA LEU A 68 -18.14 8.18 8.45
C LEU A 68 -17.65 8.74 7.12
N SER A 69 -18.12 9.93 6.75
CA SER A 69 -17.52 10.70 5.66
C SER A 69 -16.11 11.18 6.05
N VAL A 70 -15.27 11.49 5.05
CA VAL A 70 -13.91 12.03 5.30
C VAL A 70 -13.96 13.26 6.21
N ARG A 71 -15.03 14.08 6.12
CA ARG A 71 -15.24 15.27 6.96
C ARG A 71 -15.47 14.91 8.43
N GLU A 72 -16.19 13.81 8.70
CA GLU A 72 -16.54 13.37 10.06
C GLU A 72 -15.44 12.55 10.75
N VAL A 73 -14.36 12.18 10.05
CA VAL A 73 -13.22 11.48 10.67
C VAL A 73 -12.25 12.50 11.25
N PRO A 74 -11.95 12.50 12.56
CA PRO A 74 -11.04 13.49 13.18
C PRO A 74 -9.56 13.10 12.99
N GLN A 75 -9.18 12.69 11.80
CA GLN A 75 -7.82 12.39 11.34
C GLN A 75 -7.64 12.78 9.89
N SER A 76 -6.40 12.94 9.45
CA SER A 76 -6.07 13.15 8.04
C SER A 76 -6.31 11.86 7.25
N VAL A 77 -7.20 11.92 6.27
CA VAL A 77 -7.57 10.79 5.40
C VAL A 77 -7.45 11.21 3.95
N SER A 78 -6.79 10.38 3.14
CA SER A 78 -6.80 10.47 1.67
C SER A 78 -7.46 9.24 1.09
N VAL A 79 -8.40 9.43 0.16
CA VAL A 79 -9.03 8.36 -0.61
C VAL A 79 -8.57 8.47 -2.06
N ILE A 80 -7.97 7.42 -2.58
CA ILE A 80 -7.52 7.32 -3.96
C ILE A 80 -8.56 6.52 -4.73
N THR A 81 -9.41 7.24 -5.45
CA THR A 81 -10.53 6.67 -6.19
C THR A 81 -10.09 5.90 -7.43
N GLN A 82 -10.96 5.05 -7.97
CA GLN A 82 -10.72 4.31 -9.22
C GLN A 82 -10.41 5.25 -10.39
N GLN A 83 -11.11 6.38 -10.50
CA GLN A 83 -10.84 7.38 -11.56
C GLN A 83 -9.43 7.94 -11.44
N ARG A 84 -8.96 8.23 -10.21
CA ARG A 84 -7.60 8.72 -9.99
C ARG A 84 -6.54 7.66 -10.31
N LEU A 85 -6.77 6.39 -9.95
CA LEU A 85 -5.89 5.27 -10.33
C LEU A 85 -5.73 5.18 -11.85
N GLN A 86 -6.84 5.32 -12.61
CA GLN A 86 -6.85 5.28 -14.07
C GLN A 86 -6.18 6.51 -14.70
N ASP A 87 -6.53 7.72 -14.30
CA ASP A 87 -6.00 8.96 -14.88
C ASP A 87 -4.49 9.07 -14.72
N GLN A 88 -3.96 8.72 -13.55
CA GLN A 88 -2.53 8.74 -13.25
C GLN A 88 -1.80 7.44 -13.65
N GLN A 89 -2.53 6.39 -14.05
CA GLN A 89 -2.01 5.03 -14.28
C GLN A 89 -1.22 4.48 -13.09
N LEU A 90 -1.79 4.61 -11.89
CA LEU A 90 -1.21 4.06 -10.66
C LEU A 90 -1.50 2.56 -10.61
N SER A 91 -0.56 1.76 -11.05
CA SER A 91 -0.71 0.30 -11.21
C SER A 91 -0.30 -0.50 -9.99
N THR A 92 0.49 0.11 -9.09
CA THR A 92 1.02 -0.53 -7.89
C THR A 92 0.80 0.34 -6.64
N LEU A 93 0.84 -0.28 -5.46
CA LEU A 93 0.71 0.45 -4.19
C LEU A 93 1.83 1.48 -3.98
N VAL A 94 3.05 1.19 -4.45
CA VAL A 94 4.17 2.15 -4.43
C VAL A 94 3.82 3.41 -5.22
N GLU A 95 3.29 3.25 -6.43
CA GLU A 95 2.91 4.39 -7.27
C GLU A 95 1.76 5.19 -6.63
N VAL A 96 0.82 4.53 -5.96
CA VAL A 96 -0.20 5.21 -5.15
C VAL A 96 0.47 6.04 -4.06
N ALA A 97 1.35 5.45 -3.26
CA ALA A 97 2.02 6.11 -2.14
C ALA A 97 2.89 7.31 -2.58
N GLU A 98 3.55 7.22 -3.73
CA GLU A 98 4.33 8.33 -4.31
C GLU A 98 3.48 9.56 -4.72
N ASN A 99 2.15 9.38 -4.80
CA ASN A 99 1.19 10.39 -5.27
C ASN A 99 0.21 10.85 -4.17
N VAL A 100 0.46 10.54 -2.89
CA VAL A 100 -0.43 10.89 -1.77
C VAL A 100 0.26 11.86 -0.81
N THR A 101 -0.46 12.89 -0.38
CA THR A 101 0.00 13.91 0.57
C THR A 101 0.50 13.27 1.87
N GLY A 102 1.66 13.71 2.36
CA GLY A 102 2.22 13.25 3.63
C GLY A 102 2.78 11.82 3.61
N VAL A 103 2.86 11.21 2.43
CA VAL A 103 3.42 9.86 2.23
C VAL A 103 4.60 9.93 1.28
N SER A 104 5.69 9.24 1.64
CA SER A 104 6.89 9.13 0.82
C SER A 104 7.32 7.68 0.67
N VAL A 105 8.05 7.37 -0.40
CA VAL A 105 8.60 6.05 -0.65
C VAL A 105 10.12 6.14 -0.69
N ASN A 106 10.80 5.25 0.03
CA ASN A 106 12.23 5.03 -0.11
C ASN A 106 12.44 3.64 -0.73
N ARG A 107 12.85 3.60 -1.99
CA ARG A 107 13.18 2.35 -2.70
C ARG A 107 14.58 1.91 -2.29
N TYR A 108 14.69 0.73 -1.70
CA TYR A 108 15.97 0.17 -1.28
C TYR A 108 16.71 -0.45 -2.46
N GLU A 109 15.92 -1.14 -3.29
CA GLU A 109 16.37 -1.84 -4.48
C GLU A 109 15.20 -2.06 -5.44
N THR A 110 15.31 -2.96 -6.39
CA THR A 110 14.27 -3.15 -7.43
C THR A 110 12.97 -3.73 -6.88
N ASN A 111 13.02 -4.53 -5.80
CA ASN A 111 11.86 -5.29 -5.28
C ASN A 111 11.46 -4.95 -3.85
N ARG A 112 12.26 -4.18 -3.13
CA ARG A 112 11.92 -3.73 -1.78
C ARG A 112 11.99 -2.22 -1.67
N GLY A 113 11.15 -1.71 -0.79
CA GLY A 113 11.13 -0.31 -0.39
C GLY A 113 10.26 -0.15 0.83
N GLY A 114 10.37 0.97 1.50
CA GLY A 114 9.50 1.36 2.59
C GLY A 114 8.57 2.48 2.15
N ILE A 115 7.30 2.36 2.52
CA ILE A 115 6.35 3.48 2.51
C ILE A 115 6.46 4.14 3.87
N TYR A 116 6.52 5.45 3.89
CA TYR A 116 6.68 6.24 5.12
C TYR A 116 5.65 7.34 5.19
N SER A 117 5.17 7.61 6.39
CA SER A 117 4.32 8.76 6.67
C SER A 117 4.79 9.44 7.94
N ARG A 118 4.85 10.79 7.92
CA ARG A 118 5.20 11.58 9.10
C ARG A 118 6.52 11.17 9.78
N GLY A 119 7.47 10.62 9.01
CA GLY A 119 8.78 10.21 9.50
C GLY A 119 8.88 8.75 9.97
N PHE A 120 7.80 7.99 10.01
CA PHE A 120 7.78 6.59 10.44
C PHE A 120 7.43 5.67 9.27
N VAL A 121 7.94 4.42 9.31
CA VAL A 121 7.61 3.41 8.32
C VAL A 121 6.15 2.97 8.48
N VAL A 122 5.44 2.82 7.36
CA VAL A 122 4.11 2.24 7.33
C VAL A 122 4.24 0.72 7.32
N ASP A 123 3.69 0.08 8.33
CA ASP A 123 3.59 -1.37 8.48
C ASP A 123 2.13 -1.85 8.62
N ASN A 124 1.18 -0.92 8.68
CA ASN A 124 -0.24 -1.14 8.86
C ASN A 124 -0.95 -1.25 7.51
N TYR A 125 -0.90 -2.44 6.89
CA TYR A 125 -1.60 -2.75 5.65
C TYR A 125 -2.89 -3.50 5.96
N ILE A 126 -3.98 -3.09 5.31
CA ILE A 126 -5.34 -3.60 5.52
C ILE A 126 -5.91 -3.99 4.16
N ILE A 127 -6.69 -5.06 4.12
CA ILE A 127 -7.50 -5.43 2.96
C ILE A 127 -8.95 -5.60 3.45
N ASP A 128 -9.88 -4.79 2.92
CA ASP A 128 -11.30 -4.76 3.32
C ASP A 128 -11.52 -4.65 4.84
N GLY A 129 -10.70 -3.86 5.55
CA GLY A 129 -10.78 -3.68 6.99
C GLY A 129 -10.10 -4.77 7.82
N ILE A 130 -9.50 -5.78 7.20
CA ILE A 130 -8.78 -6.88 7.87
C ILE A 130 -7.28 -6.63 7.79
N PRO A 131 -6.56 -6.56 8.92
CA PRO A 131 -5.11 -6.39 8.94
C PRO A 131 -4.38 -7.53 8.21
N THR A 132 -3.39 -7.18 7.39
CA THR A 132 -2.45 -8.13 6.82
C THR A 132 -1.05 -7.83 7.32
N THR A 133 -0.28 -8.87 7.58
CA THR A 133 1.06 -8.68 8.12
C THR A 133 2.06 -8.34 7.03
N TYR A 134 3.03 -7.55 7.43
CA TYR A 134 4.12 -7.07 6.60
C TYR A 134 5.44 -7.20 7.36
N SER A 135 6.44 -7.77 6.73
CA SER A 135 7.79 -7.84 7.28
C SER A 135 8.77 -7.25 6.28
N LEU A 136 9.27 -6.03 6.54
CA LEU A 136 10.15 -5.31 5.65
C LEU A 136 11.40 -6.10 5.20
N PRO A 137 12.11 -6.84 6.08
CA PRO A 137 13.27 -7.63 5.66
C PRO A 137 12.93 -8.72 4.64
N TRP A 138 11.75 -9.32 4.76
CA TRP A 138 11.27 -10.43 3.95
C TRP A 138 10.24 -10.02 2.90
N SER A 139 9.74 -8.80 3.01
CA SER A 139 8.77 -8.26 2.10
C SER A 139 9.34 -8.15 0.70
N SER A 140 8.68 -8.78 -0.20
CA SER A 140 8.95 -8.62 -1.61
C SER A 140 7.62 -8.74 -2.33
N GLY A 141 7.17 -7.66 -2.93
CA GLY A 141 5.98 -7.68 -3.74
C GLY A 141 4.71 -7.09 -3.12
N GLU A 142 4.53 -7.02 -1.78
CA GLU A 142 3.32 -6.41 -1.22
C GLU A 142 3.15 -4.96 -1.65
N ILE A 143 4.20 -4.17 -1.56
CA ILE A 143 4.17 -2.78 -2.00
C ILE A 143 4.05 -2.62 -3.51
N PHE A 144 4.29 -3.69 -4.27
CA PHE A 144 4.10 -3.76 -5.72
C PHE A 144 2.82 -4.48 -6.11
N SER A 145 1.90 -4.74 -5.16
CA SER A 145 0.57 -5.30 -5.43
C SER A 145 -0.17 -4.52 -6.51
N SER A 146 -0.86 -5.24 -7.38
CA SER A 146 -1.63 -4.64 -8.47
C SER A 146 -2.86 -3.91 -7.95
N MET A 147 -3.04 -2.66 -8.39
CA MET A 147 -4.24 -1.87 -8.07
C MET A 147 -5.47 -2.28 -8.90
N ALA A 148 -5.32 -3.15 -9.90
CA ALA A 148 -6.44 -3.61 -10.73
C ALA A 148 -7.55 -4.34 -9.94
N LEU A 149 -7.19 -4.97 -8.80
CA LEU A 149 -8.09 -5.76 -7.98
C LEU A 149 -8.90 -4.91 -6.98
N TYR A 150 -8.54 -3.64 -6.80
CA TYR A 150 -9.11 -2.76 -5.78
C TYR A 150 -9.97 -1.67 -6.39
N ASP A 151 -11.03 -1.29 -5.67
CA ASP A 151 -11.95 -0.21 -6.00
C ASP A 151 -11.34 1.15 -5.64
N HIS A 152 -10.82 1.25 -4.43
CA HIS A 152 -10.13 2.44 -3.94
C HIS A 152 -9.12 2.08 -2.85
N ILE A 153 -8.28 3.07 -2.51
CA ILE A 153 -7.30 2.93 -1.44
C ILE A 153 -7.53 4.06 -0.44
N ASP A 154 -7.74 3.69 0.83
CA ASP A 154 -7.80 4.64 1.93
C ASP A 154 -6.44 4.73 2.62
N ILE A 155 -5.99 5.94 2.91
CA ILE A 155 -4.78 6.18 3.70
C ILE A 155 -5.14 7.09 4.86
N VAL A 156 -5.10 6.54 6.08
CA VAL A 156 -5.33 7.25 7.34
C VAL A 156 -4.00 7.51 8.00
N ARG A 157 -3.63 8.78 8.21
CA ARG A 157 -2.33 9.16 8.77
C ARG A 157 -2.39 9.31 10.29
N GLY A 158 -1.28 9.00 10.96
CA GLY A 158 -1.12 8.97 12.40
C GLY A 158 -1.23 7.56 13.00
N ALA A 159 -1.44 7.45 14.30
CA ALA A 159 -1.62 6.18 14.97
C ALA A 159 -3.02 5.60 14.66
N THR A 160 -3.08 4.34 14.26
CA THR A 160 -4.30 3.64 13.81
C THR A 160 -4.58 2.39 14.63
N GLY A 161 -4.14 2.38 15.89
CA GLY A 161 -4.20 1.20 16.74
C GLY A 161 -5.62 0.70 17.06
N LEU A 162 -6.65 1.56 17.01
CA LEU A 162 -8.04 1.15 17.25
C LEU A 162 -8.49 0.04 16.27
N THR A 163 -8.18 0.18 15.01
CA THR A 163 -8.60 -0.78 13.97
C THR A 163 -7.53 -1.82 13.67
N PHE A 164 -6.25 -1.46 13.81
CA PHE A 164 -5.13 -2.32 13.42
C PHE A 164 -4.53 -3.13 14.58
N GLY A 165 -4.36 -2.51 15.76
CA GLY A 165 -3.70 -3.10 16.91
C GLY A 165 -2.22 -2.77 16.99
N ALA A 166 -1.35 -3.72 16.60
CA ALA A 166 0.10 -3.56 16.69
C ALA A 166 0.71 -2.95 15.43
N GLY A 167 1.55 -1.91 15.54
CA GLY A 167 2.24 -1.27 14.43
C GLY A 167 2.87 0.08 14.78
N ASN A 168 3.30 0.83 13.77
CA ASN A 168 3.92 2.15 13.90
C ASN A 168 2.89 3.29 13.88
N PRO A 169 3.17 4.42 14.55
CA PRO A 169 2.29 5.60 14.52
C PRO A 169 2.46 6.42 13.23
N SER A 170 2.40 5.78 12.07
CA SER A 170 2.70 6.34 10.76
C SER A 170 1.45 6.62 9.94
N ALA A 171 0.86 5.56 9.42
CA ALA A 171 -0.40 5.52 8.70
C ALA A 171 -0.92 4.08 8.62
N ALA A 172 -2.22 3.92 8.32
CA ALA A 172 -2.79 2.68 7.82
C ALA A 172 -3.17 2.85 6.35
N ILE A 173 -2.91 1.83 5.54
CA ILE A 173 -3.27 1.75 4.12
C ILE A 173 -4.27 0.62 3.95
N ASN A 174 -5.51 0.97 3.64
CA ASN A 174 -6.58 0.01 3.40
C ASN A 174 -6.87 -0.10 1.90
N MET A 175 -6.67 -1.27 1.35
CA MET A 175 -6.95 -1.62 -0.03
C MET A 175 -8.34 -2.26 -0.10
N VAL A 176 -9.34 -1.53 -0.59
CA VAL A 176 -10.72 -2.00 -0.69
C VAL A 176 -10.91 -2.69 -2.02
N ARG A 177 -11.26 -3.99 -2.00
CA ARG A 177 -11.44 -4.82 -3.20
C ARG A 177 -12.68 -4.44 -3.98
N LYS A 178 -12.62 -4.67 -5.28
CA LYS A 178 -13.79 -4.61 -6.16
C LYS A 178 -14.81 -5.67 -5.76
N ARG A 179 -16.09 -5.27 -5.65
CA ARG A 179 -17.21 -6.12 -5.20
C ARG A 179 -18.09 -6.53 -6.38
N ALA A 180 -18.80 -7.65 -6.24
CA ALA A 180 -19.75 -8.15 -7.23
C ALA A 180 -21.14 -7.53 -7.03
N THR A 181 -21.26 -6.19 -7.19
CA THR A 181 -22.49 -5.45 -6.90
C THR A 181 -23.39 -5.26 -8.11
N SER A 182 -22.91 -5.46 -9.32
CA SER A 182 -23.67 -5.19 -10.54
C SER A 182 -24.73 -6.25 -10.81
N THR A 183 -25.96 -5.79 -11.04
CA THR A 183 -27.09 -6.62 -11.48
C THR A 183 -27.22 -6.69 -13.00
N GLU A 184 -26.59 -5.76 -13.71
CA GLU A 184 -26.53 -5.70 -15.17
C GLU A 184 -25.12 -6.10 -15.66
N PRO A 185 -25.02 -6.63 -16.90
CA PRO A 185 -23.70 -6.92 -17.48
C PRO A 185 -22.85 -5.65 -17.57
N THR A 186 -21.65 -5.69 -17.00
CA THR A 186 -20.65 -4.63 -17.15
C THR A 186 -19.33 -5.24 -17.52
N ALA A 187 -18.58 -4.57 -18.38
CA ALA A 187 -17.21 -4.97 -18.71
C ALA A 187 -16.32 -3.76 -18.90
N ASN A 188 -15.06 -3.90 -18.46
CA ASN A 188 -13.97 -2.98 -18.74
C ASN A 188 -12.77 -3.79 -19.22
N VAL A 189 -12.30 -3.50 -20.43
CA VAL A 189 -11.11 -4.15 -21.02
C VAL A 189 -10.09 -3.08 -21.32
N GLU A 190 -8.86 -3.28 -20.83
CA GLU A 190 -7.75 -2.36 -21.06
C GLU A 190 -6.57 -3.09 -21.69
N VAL A 191 -5.95 -2.47 -22.69
CA VAL A 191 -4.70 -2.91 -23.29
C VAL A 191 -3.73 -1.72 -23.28
N SER A 192 -2.55 -1.92 -22.71
CA SER A 192 -1.54 -0.87 -22.60
C SER A 192 -0.21 -1.32 -23.17
N ALA A 193 0.46 -0.40 -23.87
CA ALA A 193 1.83 -0.57 -24.35
C ALA A 193 2.66 0.64 -23.91
N GLY A 194 3.83 0.39 -23.34
CA GLY A 194 4.67 1.41 -22.75
C GLY A 194 6.15 1.25 -23.05
N SER A 195 6.92 2.19 -22.53
CA SER A 195 8.39 2.17 -22.58
C SER A 195 8.96 0.86 -22.05
N TRP A 196 10.09 0.42 -22.61
CA TRP A 196 10.80 -0.82 -22.24
C TRP A 196 9.96 -2.09 -22.51
N ASP A 197 9.30 -2.13 -23.66
CA ASP A 197 8.49 -3.27 -24.08
C ASP A 197 7.50 -3.75 -23.02
N ASN A 198 6.97 -2.79 -22.23
CA ASN A 198 5.97 -3.07 -21.21
C ASN A 198 4.58 -3.18 -21.87
N TYR A 199 3.94 -4.33 -21.69
CA TYR A 199 2.60 -4.63 -22.19
C TYR A 199 1.73 -5.10 -21.03
N ARG A 200 0.51 -4.55 -20.96
CA ARG A 200 -0.47 -4.92 -19.95
C ARG A 200 -1.84 -5.13 -20.59
N VAL A 201 -2.51 -6.21 -20.18
CA VAL A 201 -3.90 -6.49 -20.52
C VAL A 201 -4.69 -6.67 -19.24
N MET A 202 -5.83 -6.03 -19.13
CA MET A 202 -6.76 -6.16 -18.00
C MET A 202 -8.18 -6.36 -18.52
N GLY A 203 -8.91 -7.29 -17.88
CA GLY A 203 -10.34 -7.48 -18.03
C GLY A 203 -11.02 -7.45 -16.67
N ASP A 204 -12.16 -6.77 -16.60
CA ASP A 204 -13.01 -6.67 -15.40
C ASP A 204 -14.46 -6.80 -15.84
N ILE A 205 -15.09 -7.90 -15.47
CA ILE A 205 -16.48 -8.21 -15.85
C ILE A 205 -17.32 -8.48 -14.60
N ALA A 206 -18.51 -7.96 -14.58
CA ALA A 206 -19.47 -8.22 -13.53
C ALA A 206 -20.88 -8.38 -14.08
N ASN A 207 -21.68 -9.24 -13.46
CA ASN A 207 -23.06 -9.48 -13.84
C ASN A 207 -23.84 -10.16 -12.71
N SER A 208 -25.16 -10.10 -12.83
CA SER A 208 -26.05 -11.03 -12.14
C SER A 208 -25.86 -12.45 -12.66
N LEU A 209 -25.81 -13.43 -11.76
CA LEU A 209 -25.67 -14.85 -12.08
C LEU A 209 -27.03 -15.58 -12.06
N ASN A 210 -28.11 -14.89 -11.68
CA ASN A 210 -29.47 -15.38 -11.71
C ASN A 210 -30.45 -14.27 -12.17
N GLN A 211 -31.66 -14.67 -12.59
CA GLN A 211 -32.68 -13.77 -13.12
C GLN A 211 -33.20 -12.75 -12.09
N SER A 212 -33.17 -13.08 -10.79
CA SER A 212 -33.62 -12.19 -9.73
C SER A 212 -32.62 -11.12 -9.32
N GLY A 213 -31.37 -11.16 -9.83
CA GLY A 213 -30.31 -10.24 -9.43
C GLY A 213 -29.78 -10.46 -8.01
N THR A 214 -30.25 -11.52 -7.32
CA THR A 214 -29.87 -11.80 -5.93
C THR A 214 -28.53 -12.50 -5.80
N VAL A 215 -28.01 -13.09 -6.88
CA VAL A 215 -26.66 -13.65 -6.92
C VAL A 215 -25.86 -12.93 -8.01
N ARG A 216 -24.76 -12.34 -7.63
CA ARG A 216 -23.91 -11.52 -8.52
C ARG A 216 -22.48 -12.04 -8.50
N GLY A 217 -21.79 -11.89 -9.61
CA GLY A 217 -20.40 -12.29 -9.76
C GLY A 217 -19.55 -11.20 -10.40
N ARG A 218 -18.27 -11.15 -10.05
CA ARG A 218 -17.25 -10.33 -10.70
C ARG A 218 -15.98 -11.10 -10.88
N ALA A 219 -15.35 -10.93 -12.04
CA ALA A 219 -14.03 -11.47 -12.34
C ALA A 219 -13.14 -10.35 -12.86
N VAL A 220 -11.97 -10.20 -12.24
CA VAL A 220 -10.92 -9.27 -12.69
C VAL A 220 -9.66 -10.09 -12.97
N ALA A 221 -9.04 -9.86 -14.12
CA ALA A 221 -7.79 -10.48 -14.49
C ALA A 221 -6.86 -9.43 -15.12
N GLN A 222 -5.61 -9.38 -14.68
CA GLN A 222 -4.58 -8.55 -15.28
C GLN A 222 -3.31 -9.37 -15.49
N TYR A 223 -2.74 -9.23 -16.67
CA TYR A 223 -1.40 -9.72 -16.99
C TYR A 223 -0.53 -8.57 -17.47
N GLU A 224 0.68 -8.49 -16.95
CA GLU A 224 1.68 -7.48 -17.33
C GLU A 224 3.02 -8.17 -17.54
N GLN A 225 3.71 -7.81 -18.62
CA GLN A 225 5.09 -8.21 -18.87
C GLN A 225 5.86 -7.04 -19.47
N GLY A 226 7.15 -6.97 -19.18
CA GLY A 226 8.02 -5.96 -19.80
C GLY A 226 9.42 -5.95 -19.20
N ASP A 227 10.29 -5.26 -19.89
CA ASP A 227 11.62 -4.96 -19.41
C ASP A 227 11.60 -3.74 -18.46
N SER A 228 12.74 -3.36 -17.95
CA SER A 228 12.95 -2.18 -17.13
C SER A 228 14.00 -1.26 -17.74
N TYR A 229 14.04 -0.01 -17.30
CA TYR A 229 15.17 0.87 -17.58
C TYR A 229 16.49 0.38 -16.98
N THR A 230 16.44 -0.49 -15.96
CA THR A 230 17.61 -1.13 -15.37
C THR A 230 17.95 -2.37 -16.20
N ASN A 231 19.22 -2.49 -16.64
CA ASN A 231 19.67 -3.63 -17.41
C ASN A 231 19.37 -4.96 -16.69
N LEU A 232 19.06 -6.00 -17.43
CA LEU A 232 18.72 -7.35 -16.98
C LEU A 232 17.37 -7.47 -16.27
N LEU A 233 16.82 -6.39 -15.72
CA LEU A 233 15.56 -6.45 -15.00
C LEU A 233 14.39 -6.55 -15.97
N SER A 234 13.63 -7.62 -15.87
CA SER A 234 12.31 -7.79 -16.50
C SER A 234 11.27 -8.15 -15.45
N LYS A 235 10.00 -7.91 -15.78
CA LYS A 235 8.86 -8.13 -14.88
C LYS A 235 7.82 -8.98 -15.58
N GLU A 236 7.24 -9.90 -14.85
CA GLU A 236 6.06 -10.66 -15.26
C GLU A 236 5.10 -10.70 -14.07
N LYS A 237 3.86 -10.22 -14.27
CA LYS A 237 2.85 -10.12 -13.21
C LYS A 237 1.52 -10.70 -13.67
N LEU A 238 0.90 -11.51 -12.81
CA LEU A 238 -0.47 -12.00 -12.96
C LEU A 238 -1.27 -11.60 -11.72
N SER A 239 -2.44 -11.01 -11.91
CA SER A 239 -3.35 -10.64 -10.83
C SER A 239 -4.77 -11.06 -11.18
N LEU A 240 -5.42 -11.80 -10.29
CA LEU A 240 -6.77 -12.34 -10.46
C LEU A 240 -7.63 -12.02 -9.23
N LEU A 241 -8.89 -11.68 -9.46
CA LEU A 241 -9.95 -11.61 -8.46
C LEU A 241 -11.19 -12.31 -9.01
N LEU A 242 -11.69 -13.28 -8.26
CA LEU A 242 -13.03 -13.81 -8.45
C LEU A 242 -13.83 -13.53 -7.19
N SER A 243 -14.94 -12.84 -7.31
CA SER A 243 -15.83 -12.54 -6.19
C SER A 243 -17.29 -12.80 -6.53
N ALA A 244 -18.07 -13.14 -5.52
CA ALA A 244 -19.51 -13.33 -5.64
C ALA A 244 -20.21 -12.72 -4.43
N GLU A 245 -21.44 -12.26 -4.65
CA GLU A 245 -22.36 -11.79 -3.63
C GLU A 245 -23.71 -12.49 -3.78
N ALA A 246 -24.32 -12.88 -2.67
CA ALA A 246 -25.63 -13.52 -2.63
C ALA A 246 -26.49 -12.90 -1.54
N ASP A 247 -27.62 -12.34 -1.93
CA ASP A 247 -28.69 -11.91 -1.01
C ASP A 247 -29.41 -13.17 -0.53
N LEU A 248 -29.01 -13.71 0.65
CA LEU A 248 -29.65 -14.89 1.24
C LEU A 248 -31.06 -14.59 1.74
N SER A 249 -31.30 -13.33 2.09
CA SER A 249 -32.61 -12.75 2.39
C SER A 249 -32.54 -11.24 2.16
N GLU A 250 -33.64 -10.52 2.31
CA GLU A 250 -33.69 -9.05 2.24
C GLU A 250 -32.71 -8.37 3.23
N ASN A 251 -32.39 -9.06 4.33
CA ASN A 251 -31.56 -8.53 5.41
C ASN A 251 -30.19 -9.22 5.52
N THR A 252 -29.88 -10.22 4.69
CA THR A 252 -28.67 -11.03 4.83
C THR A 252 -27.92 -11.13 3.52
N LEU A 253 -26.72 -10.56 3.48
CA LEU A 253 -25.78 -10.61 2.36
C LEU A 253 -24.60 -11.51 2.71
N LEU A 254 -24.36 -12.51 1.88
CA LEU A 254 -23.12 -13.29 1.86
C LEU A 254 -22.27 -12.80 0.70
N SER A 255 -21.01 -12.47 0.97
CA SER A 255 -20.04 -12.15 -0.07
C SER A 255 -18.73 -12.89 0.18
N GLY A 256 -18.01 -13.19 -0.88
CA GLY A 256 -16.73 -13.87 -0.76
C GLY A 256 -16.03 -14.02 -2.08
N GLY A 257 -14.81 -14.56 -2.04
CA GLY A 257 -14.02 -14.73 -3.23
C GLY A 257 -12.59 -15.14 -2.98
N VAL A 258 -11.80 -15.05 -4.04
CA VAL A 258 -10.36 -15.34 -4.04
C VAL A 258 -9.61 -14.29 -4.83
N THR A 259 -8.47 -13.85 -4.29
CA THR A 259 -7.45 -13.10 -5.03
C THR A 259 -6.21 -13.96 -5.19
N TYR A 260 -5.58 -13.85 -6.35
CA TYR A 260 -4.27 -14.41 -6.63
C TYR A 260 -3.40 -13.34 -7.29
N GLN A 261 -2.19 -13.18 -6.80
CA GLN A 261 -1.19 -12.29 -7.40
C GLN A 261 0.14 -13.03 -7.47
N GLU A 262 0.80 -12.93 -8.62
CA GLU A 262 2.17 -13.39 -8.81
C GLU A 262 3.00 -12.26 -9.41
N ASP A 263 4.15 -11.99 -8.80
CA ASP A 263 5.19 -11.06 -9.29
C ASP A 263 6.49 -11.84 -9.47
N ASP A 264 6.95 -11.97 -10.73
CA ASP A 264 8.14 -12.75 -11.08
C ASP A 264 9.19 -11.88 -11.78
N PRO A 265 9.87 -10.98 -11.07
CA PRO A 265 10.99 -10.24 -11.63
C PRO A 265 12.21 -11.14 -11.83
N ARG A 266 12.85 -10.96 -12.99
CA ARG A 266 14.13 -11.58 -13.35
C ARG A 266 15.19 -10.51 -13.47
N GLY A 267 16.41 -10.80 -13.03
CA GLY A 267 17.47 -9.82 -12.97
C GLY A 267 17.27 -8.74 -11.88
N PRO A 268 16.58 -8.99 -10.76
CA PRO A 268 16.44 -7.99 -9.70
C PRO A 268 17.79 -7.71 -9.03
N MET A 269 18.04 -6.47 -8.68
CA MET A 269 19.13 -6.12 -7.78
C MET A 269 18.77 -6.47 -6.34
N TRP A 270 19.72 -6.98 -5.58
CA TRP A 270 19.69 -7.06 -4.14
C TRP A 270 20.73 -6.09 -3.58
N GLY A 271 20.26 -4.99 -2.98
CA GLY A 271 21.06 -3.81 -2.72
C GLY A 271 21.12 -2.86 -3.92
N GLY A 272 21.96 -1.85 -3.82
CA GLY A 272 22.07 -0.76 -4.80
C GLY A 272 23.47 -0.62 -5.41
N LEU A 273 23.69 0.53 -6.01
CA LEU A 273 24.95 0.90 -6.62
C LEU A 273 25.89 1.56 -5.59
N PRO A 274 27.21 1.31 -5.64
CA PRO A 274 28.18 1.97 -4.76
C PRO A 274 28.26 3.47 -5.04
N VAL A 275 28.32 4.27 -3.98
CA VAL A 275 28.32 5.75 -4.06
C VAL A 275 29.71 6.33 -4.29
N TRP A 276 30.75 5.62 -3.87
CA TRP A 276 32.13 6.07 -3.97
C TRP A 276 33.02 5.11 -4.75
N PHE A 277 33.93 5.65 -5.49
CA PHE A 277 35.12 4.92 -5.93
C PHE A 277 36.05 4.61 -4.74
N SER A 278 36.98 3.67 -4.91
CA SER A 278 37.91 3.25 -3.87
C SER A 278 38.83 4.40 -3.37
N ASP A 279 39.01 5.44 -4.19
CA ASP A 279 39.75 6.64 -3.83
C ASP A 279 38.91 7.66 -3.04
N GLY A 280 37.64 7.37 -2.74
CA GLY A 280 36.73 8.23 -2.01
C GLY A 280 35.99 9.29 -2.87
N THR A 281 36.25 9.36 -4.17
CA THR A 281 35.47 10.24 -5.07
C THR A 281 34.12 9.64 -5.37
N LYS A 282 33.09 10.51 -5.58
CA LYS A 282 31.71 10.05 -5.86
C LYS A 282 31.58 9.46 -7.26
N THR A 283 30.79 8.40 -7.35
CA THR A 283 30.40 7.76 -8.63
C THR A 283 29.29 8.53 -9.32
N ASN A 284 29.10 8.28 -10.61
CA ASN A 284 27.99 8.82 -11.40
C ASN A 284 27.51 7.76 -12.40
N TRP A 285 26.76 6.80 -11.92
CA TRP A 285 26.26 5.68 -12.72
C TRP A 285 25.19 6.14 -13.74
N SER A 286 25.13 5.44 -14.86
CA SER A 286 24.04 5.61 -15.82
C SER A 286 22.74 5.03 -15.22
N LYS A 287 21.55 5.50 -15.71
CA LYS A 287 20.25 5.11 -15.15
C LYS A 287 19.97 3.61 -15.28
N ASN A 288 20.58 2.95 -16.24
CA ASN A 288 20.41 1.53 -16.54
C ASN A 288 21.44 0.61 -15.86
N THR A 289 22.38 1.16 -15.08
CA THR A 289 23.41 0.35 -14.38
C THR A 289 22.75 -0.60 -13.39
N THR A 290 23.25 -1.84 -13.35
CA THR A 290 22.79 -2.90 -12.46
C THR A 290 23.96 -3.61 -11.76
N THR A 291 23.70 -4.11 -10.56
CA THR A 291 24.59 -5.06 -9.85
C THR A 291 24.09 -6.51 -9.96
N SER A 292 23.02 -6.73 -10.68
CA SER A 292 22.36 -8.02 -10.82
C SER A 292 23.14 -8.97 -11.75
N ALA A 293 22.77 -10.25 -11.75
CA ALA A 293 23.22 -11.26 -12.69
C ALA A 293 22.03 -11.92 -13.40
N ASP A 294 22.28 -12.56 -14.56
CA ASP A 294 21.25 -13.15 -15.45
C ASP A 294 20.38 -14.21 -14.75
N TRP A 295 20.93 -14.91 -13.75
CA TRP A 295 20.24 -15.96 -13.01
C TRP A 295 19.41 -15.44 -11.83
N THR A 296 19.55 -14.18 -11.44
CA THR A 296 18.84 -13.67 -10.27
C THR A 296 17.34 -13.60 -10.51
N ARG A 297 16.58 -13.91 -9.47
CA ARG A 297 15.11 -13.99 -9.51
C ARG A 297 14.54 -13.71 -8.14
N TRP A 298 13.33 -13.14 -8.11
CA TRP A 298 12.57 -12.91 -6.88
C TRP A 298 11.07 -13.11 -7.11
N ASN A 299 10.64 -14.36 -7.20
CA ASN A 299 9.23 -14.69 -7.42
C ASN A 299 8.46 -14.62 -6.10
N VAL A 300 7.30 -13.97 -6.11
CA VAL A 300 6.37 -13.89 -4.99
C VAL A 300 4.97 -14.24 -5.48
N LYS A 301 4.30 -15.12 -4.75
CA LYS A 301 2.90 -15.49 -4.97
C LYS A 301 2.09 -15.17 -3.73
N TYR A 302 0.92 -14.61 -3.92
CA TYR A 302 -0.02 -14.35 -2.85
C TYR A 302 -1.42 -14.80 -3.24
N THR A 303 -1.99 -15.71 -2.45
CA THR A 303 -3.37 -16.15 -2.56
C THR A 303 -4.12 -15.73 -1.31
N ASN A 304 -5.31 -15.16 -1.46
CA ASN A 304 -6.17 -14.84 -0.34
C ASN A 304 -7.61 -15.26 -0.63
N LEU A 305 -8.15 -16.12 0.23
CA LEU A 305 -9.58 -16.46 0.29
C LEU A 305 -10.25 -15.54 1.30
N PHE A 306 -11.43 -15.07 1.00
CA PHE A 306 -12.19 -14.21 1.91
C PHE A 306 -13.69 -14.49 1.84
N ALA A 307 -14.37 -14.28 2.95
CA ALA A 307 -15.82 -14.36 3.05
C ALA A 307 -16.34 -13.38 4.11
N ASP A 308 -17.45 -12.72 3.81
CA ASP A 308 -18.17 -11.82 4.72
C ASP A 308 -19.66 -12.23 4.75
N LEU A 309 -20.23 -12.31 5.94
CA LEU A 309 -21.66 -12.43 6.17
C LEU A 309 -22.15 -11.18 6.89
N THR A 310 -22.99 -10.41 6.23
CA THR A 310 -23.59 -9.20 6.82
C THR A 310 -25.08 -9.46 7.05
N HIS A 311 -25.55 -9.24 8.28
CA HIS A 311 -26.97 -9.34 8.63
C HIS A 311 -27.46 -8.05 9.26
N LYS A 312 -28.57 -7.52 8.74
CA LYS A 312 -29.31 -6.38 9.30
C LYS A 312 -30.42 -6.90 10.19
N PHE A 313 -30.33 -6.64 11.48
CA PHE A 313 -31.42 -6.98 12.42
C PHE A 313 -32.62 -6.06 12.23
N ASN A 314 -32.34 -4.80 11.90
CA ASN A 314 -33.29 -3.75 11.58
C ASN A 314 -32.57 -2.59 10.88
N ASP A 315 -33.20 -1.46 10.65
CA ASP A 315 -32.63 -0.28 9.98
C ASP A 315 -31.46 0.35 10.76
N SER A 316 -31.40 0.12 12.08
CA SER A 316 -30.40 0.73 12.98
C SER A 316 -29.28 -0.22 13.38
N TRP A 317 -29.44 -1.53 13.28
CA TRP A 317 -28.48 -2.51 13.79
C TRP A 317 -28.09 -3.55 12.75
N SER A 318 -26.81 -3.78 12.61
CA SER A 318 -26.26 -4.81 11.74
C SER A 318 -25.05 -5.50 12.36
N ALA A 319 -24.84 -6.76 11.98
CA ALA A 319 -23.62 -7.48 12.31
C ALA A 319 -22.91 -7.92 11.03
N LYS A 320 -21.58 -7.90 11.06
CA LYS A 320 -20.71 -8.42 10.00
C LYS A 320 -19.73 -9.44 10.60
N LEU A 321 -19.74 -10.65 10.06
CA LEU A 321 -18.76 -11.69 10.32
C LEU A 321 -17.84 -11.76 9.10
N SER A 322 -16.53 -11.64 9.29
CA SER A 322 -15.54 -11.71 8.22
C SER A 322 -14.51 -12.79 8.53
N TYR A 323 -14.06 -13.49 7.49
CA TYR A 323 -12.96 -14.43 7.53
C TYR A 323 -12.06 -14.24 6.32
N SER A 324 -10.75 -14.33 6.53
CA SER A 324 -9.80 -14.42 5.43
C SER A 324 -8.65 -15.36 5.75
N HIS A 325 -8.25 -16.14 4.72
CA HIS A 325 -7.05 -16.97 4.75
C HIS A 325 -6.10 -16.52 3.64
N GLY A 326 -4.91 -16.09 4.04
CA GLY A 326 -3.86 -15.62 3.14
C GLY A 326 -2.65 -16.55 3.14
N LYS A 327 -2.16 -16.93 1.95
CA LYS A 327 -0.90 -17.66 1.80
C LYS A 327 0.03 -16.89 0.86
N ARG A 328 1.25 -16.65 1.33
CA ARG A 328 2.32 -16.05 0.55
C ARG A 328 3.50 -17.01 0.47
N ASP A 329 3.93 -17.26 -0.76
CA ASP A 329 5.14 -18.01 -1.06
C ASP A 329 6.12 -17.08 -1.79
N ALA A 330 7.38 -17.06 -1.38
CA ALA A 330 8.43 -16.38 -2.12
C ALA A 330 9.61 -17.31 -2.33
N ASN A 331 10.15 -17.28 -3.55
CA ASN A 331 11.37 -17.99 -3.92
C ASN A 331 12.32 -17.01 -4.59
N SER A 332 13.51 -16.88 -4.04
CA SER A 332 14.50 -15.93 -4.56
C SER A 332 15.89 -16.53 -4.68
N LYS A 333 16.62 -16.05 -5.70
CA LYS A 333 18.04 -16.28 -5.91
C LYS A 333 18.68 -14.91 -6.13
N LEU A 334 19.52 -14.46 -5.21
CA LEU A 334 19.92 -13.07 -5.12
C LEU A 334 21.42 -12.92 -5.15
N LEU A 335 21.88 -11.85 -5.77
CA LEU A 335 23.27 -11.41 -5.79
C LEU A 335 23.36 -10.02 -5.13
N TYR A 336 24.01 -9.97 -3.98
CA TYR A 336 24.44 -8.72 -3.34
C TYR A 336 25.86 -8.39 -3.73
N VAL A 337 26.12 -7.13 -4.06
CA VAL A 337 27.44 -6.66 -4.44
C VAL A 337 27.87 -5.56 -3.48
N SER A 338 28.97 -5.79 -2.77
CA SER A 338 29.55 -4.85 -1.82
C SER A 338 30.92 -4.33 -2.29
N GLY A 339 31.47 -3.34 -1.58
CA GLY A 339 32.76 -2.77 -1.87
C GLY A 339 32.71 -1.46 -2.66
N SER A 340 33.86 -1.06 -3.19
CA SER A 340 33.99 0.20 -3.93
C SER A 340 34.84 -0.03 -5.18
N VAL A 341 34.39 0.49 -6.30
CA VAL A 341 35.00 0.33 -7.61
C VAL A 341 36.28 1.19 -7.69
N ASP A 342 37.40 0.62 -8.13
CA ASP A 342 38.53 1.40 -8.56
C ASP A 342 38.21 2.10 -9.89
N LYS A 343 38.36 3.41 -9.92
CA LYS A 343 37.95 4.23 -11.07
C LYS A 343 38.75 4.04 -12.35
N ASN A 344 39.94 3.41 -12.27
CA ASN A 344 40.78 3.18 -13.43
C ASN A 344 40.62 1.77 -13.98
N THR A 345 40.39 0.79 -13.10
CA THR A 345 40.37 -0.64 -13.47
C THR A 345 38.97 -1.24 -13.45
N GLY A 346 37.98 -0.60 -12.80
CA GLY A 346 36.65 -1.17 -12.59
C GLY A 346 36.61 -2.29 -11.54
N LEU A 347 37.72 -2.65 -10.92
CA LEU A 347 37.81 -3.74 -9.94
C LEU A 347 37.45 -3.27 -8.52
N GLY A 348 37.30 -4.22 -7.58
CA GLY A 348 37.13 -3.93 -6.14
C GLY A 348 35.75 -4.23 -5.57
N LEU A 349 34.84 -4.77 -6.37
CA LEU A 349 33.54 -5.24 -5.87
C LEU A 349 33.60 -6.73 -5.49
N SER A 350 32.90 -7.07 -4.42
CA SER A 350 32.80 -8.42 -3.88
C SER A 350 31.34 -8.90 -3.95
N PRO A 351 31.07 -10.02 -4.66
CA PRO A 351 29.76 -10.62 -4.73
C PRO A 351 29.46 -11.47 -3.49
N TYR A 352 28.20 -11.50 -3.10
CA TYR A 352 27.63 -12.42 -2.12
C TYR A 352 26.30 -12.94 -2.66
N ALA A 353 26.14 -14.25 -2.80
CA ALA A 353 24.92 -14.84 -3.28
C ALA A 353 24.21 -15.61 -2.17
N SER A 354 22.89 -15.52 -2.14
CA SER A 354 22.02 -16.31 -1.27
C SER A 354 20.70 -16.59 -1.97
N ALA A 355 20.11 -17.74 -1.68
CA ALA A 355 18.77 -18.07 -2.13
C ALA A 355 17.86 -18.26 -0.91
N TYR A 356 16.61 -17.83 -1.04
CA TYR A 356 15.64 -17.89 0.05
C TYR A 356 14.33 -18.51 -0.44
N ASP A 357 13.74 -19.35 0.43
CA ASP A 357 12.37 -19.82 0.33
C ASP A 357 11.61 -19.29 1.54
N LEU A 358 10.50 -18.60 1.31
CA LEU A 358 9.64 -18.04 2.33
C LEU A 358 8.23 -18.57 2.17
N GLU A 359 7.61 -18.94 3.28
CA GLU A 359 6.19 -19.25 3.38
C GLU A 359 5.58 -18.47 4.55
N VAL A 360 4.47 -17.76 4.28
CA VAL A 360 3.65 -17.10 5.29
C VAL A 360 2.21 -17.50 5.10
N GLU A 361 1.59 -18.06 6.14
CA GLU A 361 0.15 -18.31 6.18
C GLU A 361 -0.48 -17.42 7.25
N GLN A 362 -1.64 -16.85 6.96
CA GLN A 362 -2.35 -15.98 7.89
C GLN A 362 -3.85 -16.24 7.84
N ASP A 363 -4.42 -16.54 8.99
CA ASP A 363 -5.86 -16.63 9.22
C ASP A 363 -6.35 -15.44 10.03
N ASN A 364 -7.43 -14.82 9.56
CA ASN A 364 -8.08 -13.73 10.26
C ASN A 364 -9.58 -14.00 10.35
N ALA A 365 -10.15 -13.67 11.51
CA ALA A 365 -11.58 -13.66 11.72
C ALA A 365 -11.99 -12.39 12.46
N SER A 366 -13.10 -11.78 12.09
CA SER A 366 -13.65 -10.63 12.81
C SER A 366 -15.17 -10.71 12.90
N LEU A 367 -15.69 -10.28 14.04
CA LEU A 367 -17.12 -10.06 14.27
C LEU A 367 -17.30 -8.60 14.66
N GLN A 368 -18.17 -7.89 13.95
CA GLN A 368 -18.46 -6.49 14.18
C GLN A 368 -19.97 -6.28 14.30
N LEU A 369 -20.39 -5.58 15.32
CA LEU A 369 -21.76 -5.13 15.55
C LEU A 369 -21.79 -3.61 15.42
N ASN A 370 -22.54 -3.10 14.46
CA ASN A 370 -22.77 -1.67 14.24
C ASN A 370 -24.19 -1.32 14.64
N GLY A 371 -24.35 -0.22 15.35
CA GLY A 371 -25.66 0.26 15.77
C GLY A 371 -25.78 1.77 15.66
N SER A 372 -27.01 2.24 15.43
CA SER A 372 -27.39 3.63 15.63
C SER A 372 -28.62 3.72 16.53
N PHE A 373 -28.70 4.81 17.27
CA PHE A 373 -29.80 5.08 18.20
C PHE A 373 -29.99 6.58 18.41
N ASP A 374 -31.22 6.99 18.66
CA ASP A 374 -31.52 8.39 18.95
C ASP A 374 -31.30 8.70 20.43
N LEU A 375 -30.51 9.72 20.67
CA LEU A 375 -30.31 10.30 22.00
C LEU A 375 -30.18 11.82 21.85
N TRP A 376 -30.82 12.58 22.74
CA TRP A 376 -30.91 14.05 22.66
C TRP A 376 -31.59 14.58 21.39
N GLY A 377 -32.38 13.74 20.69
CA GLY A 377 -33.02 14.06 19.43
C GLY A 377 -32.11 14.02 18.21
N LEU A 378 -30.91 13.44 18.36
CA LEU A 378 -29.92 13.29 17.31
C LEU A 378 -29.43 11.84 17.23
N GLU A 379 -29.02 11.40 16.01
CA GLU A 379 -28.47 10.07 15.79
C GLU A 379 -27.09 9.94 16.46
N GLN A 380 -26.93 8.87 17.22
CA GLN A 380 -25.65 8.40 17.77
C GLN A 380 -25.27 7.10 17.06
N LYS A 381 -23.97 6.82 16.94
CA LYS A 381 -23.51 5.56 16.36
C LYS A 381 -22.58 4.83 17.33
N VAL A 382 -22.59 3.52 17.27
CA VAL A 382 -21.73 2.65 18.07
C VAL A 382 -21.23 1.48 17.24
N VAL A 383 -19.99 1.07 17.48
CA VAL A 383 -19.43 -0.17 16.99
C VAL A 383 -18.80 -0.95 18.12
N LEU A 384 -19.03 -2.25 18.12
CA LEU A 384 -18.36 -3.22 18.97
C LEU A 384 -17.79 -4.32 18.09
N GLY A 385 -16.53 -4.69 18.28
CA GLY A 385 -15.90 -5.70 17.45
C GLY A 385 -14.94 -6.61 18.21
N TYR A 386 -14.81 -7.83 17.69
CA TYR A 386 -13.78 -8.79 18.07
C TYR A 386 -12.97 -9.14 16.82
N GLN A 387 -11.65 -9.19 16.95
CA GLN A 387 -10.73 -9.59 15.90
C GLN A 387 -9.78 -10.67 16.41
N TYR A 388 -9.52 -11.66 15.57
CA TYR A 388 -8.53 -12.71 15.73
C TYR A 388 -7.63 -12.76 14.50
N SER A 389 -6.33 -12.88 14.70
CA SER A 389 -5.33 -13.09 13.65
C SER A 389 -4.30 -14.09 14.12
N ASN A 390 -4.00 -15.08 13.29
CA ASN A 390 -2.90 -16.02 13.48
C ASN A 390 -2.03 -16.06 12.23
N GLN A 391 -0.71 -15.91 12.41
CA GLN A 391 0.25 -15.93 11.32
C GLN A 391 1.36 -16.93 11.62
N ASP A 392 1.59 -17.83 10.69
CA ASP A 392 2.76 -18.70 10.64
C ASP A 392 3.76 -18.21 9.59
N PHE A 393 5.00 -18.06 10.00
CA PHE A 393 6.10 -17.59 9.18
C PHE A 393 7.23 -18.62 9.19
N THR A 394 7.73 -18.99 8.00
CA THR A 394 8.89 -19.87 7.86
C THR A 394 9.76 -19.40 6.70
N ALA A 395 11.05 -19.20 6.96
CA ALA A 395 12.04 -18.86 5.95
C ALA A 395 13.24 -19.80 6.01
N TYR A 396 13.64 -20.29 4.84
CA TYR A 396 14.87 -21.05 4.64
C TYR A 396 15.87 -20.24 3.81
N ALA A 397 17.15 -20.43 4.08
CA ALA A 397 18.23 -19.84 3.31
C ALA A 397 19.15 -20.93 2.75
N ARG A 398 19.70 -20.68 1.54
CA ARG A 398 20.76 -21.49 0.93
C ARG A 398 21.96 -20.58 0.69
N SER A 399 23.08 -20.94 1.29
CA SER A 399 24.38 -20.34 0.98
C SER A 399 25.04 -21.06 -0.21
N THR A 400 26.21 -20.56 -0.59
CA THR A 400 27.06 -21.21 -1.61
C THR A 400 28.51 -21.14 -1.21
N ASP A 401 29.29 -22.15 -1.58
CA ASP A 401 30.76 -22.20 -1.48
C ASP A 401 31.42 -21.88 -2.83
N THR A 402 30.63 -21.62 -3.88
CA THR A 402 31.13 -21.23 -5.19
C THR A 402 31.85 -19.90 -5.11
N LYS A 403 33.11 -19.85 -5.52
CA LYS A 403 33.86 -18.59 -5.66
C LYS A 403 33.28 -17.80 -6.84
N MET A 404 32.98 -16.55 -6.60
CA MET A 404 32.40 -15.64 -7.60
C MET A 404 33.27 -14.38 -7.65
N GLU A 405 33.34 -13.75 -8.82
CA GLU A 405 34.04 -12.50 -9.05
C GLU A 405 33.24 -11.61 -10.00
N ILE A 406 33.14 -10.31 -9.68
CA ILE A 406 32.51 -9.31 -10.56
C ILE A 406 33.41 -8.89 -11.70
N GLY A 407 34.75 -8.92 -11.50
CA GLY A 407 35.68 -8.41 -12.47
C GLY A 407 35.61 -6.89 -12.68
N ASN A 408 35.79 -6.43 -13.91
CA ASN A 408 35.66 -5.02 -14.29
C ASN A 408 34.19 -4.60 -14.31
N PHE A 409 33.72 -3.84 -13.32
CA PHE A 409 32.35 -3.41 -13.22
C PHE A 409 31.90 -2.45 -14.32
N PHE A 410 32.83 -1.76 -14.99
CA PHE A 410 32.48 -0.90 -16.13
C PHE A 410 32.05 -1.73 -17.37
N GLU A 411 32.44 -3.00 -17.41
CA GLU A 411 32.07 -3.96 -18.46
C GLU A 411 31.02 -4.96 -17.97
N TRP A 412 30.49 -4.76 -16.73
CA TRP A 412 29.52 -5.68 -16.15
C TRP A 412 28.23 -5.74 -16.95
N ASN A 413 27.89 -6.93 -17.41
CA ASN A 413 26.70 -7.23 -18.20
C ASN A 413 25.81 -8.30 -17.54
N GLY A 414 26.11 -8.71 -16.30
CA GLY A 414 25.39 -9.75 -15.57
C GLY A 414 25.80 -11.18 -15.89
N SER A 415 26.71 -11.39 -16.84
CA SER A 415 27.15 -12.72 -17.22
C SER A 415 28.06 -13.32 -16.16
N MET A 416 27.45 -14.08 -15.27
CA MET A 416 28.07 -14.82 -14.19
C MET A 416 27.35 -16.17 -14.06
N PRO A 417 28.05 -17.31 -13.99
CA PRO A 417 27.41 -18.60 -13.77
C PRO A 417 26.61 -18.60 -12.45
N GLU A 418 25.41 -19.17 -12.49
CA GLU A 418 24.65 -19.42 -11.26
C GLU A 418 25.48 -20.32 -10.32
N PRO A 419 25.63 -19.94 -9.05
CA PRO A 419 26.41 -20.74 -8.10
C PRO A 419 25.70 -22.05 -7.76
N VAL A 420 26.47 -23.04 -7.33
CA VAL A 420 25.93 -24.27 -6.75
C VAL A 420 25.44 -23.97 -5.33
N TRP A 421 24.16 -24.18 -5.08
CA TRP A 421 23.53 -23.88 -3.81
C TRP A 421 23.69 -25.04 -2.83
N ASN A 422 24.03 -24.72 -1.59
CA ASN A 422 24.03 -25.66 -0.48
C ASN A 422 22.60 -26.09 -0.11
N ALA A 423 22.47 -27.12 0.71
CA ALA A 423 21.17 -27.55 1.25
C ALA A 423 20.50 -26.39 2.02
N PRO A 424 19.16 -26.29 1.98
CA PRO A 424 18.43 -25.26 2.70
C PRO A 424 18.61 -25.44 4.22
N THR A 425 18.82 -24.33 4.93
CA THR A 425 18.85 -24.27 6.39
C THR A 425 17.73 -23.36 6.88
N LEU A 426 17.11 -23.72 7.99
CA LEU A 426 16.09 -22.85 8.60
C LEU A 426 16.77 -21.54 9.02
N ASN A 427 16.27 -20.42 8.45
CA ASN A 427 16.77 -19.08 8.74
C ASN A 427 15.92 -18.42 9.83
N GLU A 428 14.60 -18.48 9.69
CA GLU A 428 13.69 -17.90 10.66
C GLU A 428 12.36 -18.68 10.67
N LYS A 429 11.79 -18.91 11.85
CA LYS A 429 10.45 -19.48 12.01
C LYS A 429 9.79 -18.89 13.25
N TYR A 430 8.60 -18.34 13.08
CA TYR A 430 7.79 -17.84 14.19
C TYR A 430 6.30 -17.96 13.87
N ASN A 431 5.50 -17.94 14.95
CA ASN A 431 4.06 -17.76 14.91
C ASN A 431 3.69 -16.48 15.64
N ILE A 432 2.74 -15.71 15.11
CA ILE A 432 2.17 -14.53 15.78
C ILE A 432 0.67 -14.74 15.91
N GLU A 433 0.18 -14.66 17.13
CA GLU A 433 -1.25 -14.65 17.45
C GLU A 433 -1.66 -13.31 18.05
N GLN A 434 -2.76 -12.76 17.55
CA GLN A 434 -3.39 -11.56 18.13
C GLN A 434 -4.88 -11.80 18.27
N ASN A 435 -5.43 -11.40 19.42
CA ASN A 435 -6.87 -11.30 19.60
C ASN A 435 -7.21 -9.99 20.30
N ALA A 436 -8.32 -9.37 19.90
CA ALA A 436 -8.68 -8.06 20.38
C ALA A 436 -10.17 -7.83 20.47
N LEU A 437 -10.57 -7.10 21.50
CA LEU A 437 -11.87 -6.46 21.61
C LEU A 437 -11.71 -4.97 21.37
N PHE A 438 -12.56 -4.37 20.55
CA PHE A 438 -12.61 -2.92 20.36
C PHE A 438 -14.04 -2.40 20.41
N ALA A 439 -14.17 -1.17 20.83
CA ALA A 439 -15.43 -0.44 20.77
C ALA A 439 -15.17 1.02 20.41
N ALA A 440 -16.10 1.63 19.69
CA ALA A 440 -16.10 3.08 19.50
C ALA A 440 -17.54 3.60 19.40
N THR A 441 -17.72 4.85 19.79
CA THR A 441 -18.99 5.55 19.70
C THR A 441 -18.82 6.93 19.07
N TYR A 442 -19.76 7.32 18.24
CA TYR A 442 -19.92 8.67 17.72
C TYR A 442 -21.11 9.29 18.46
N LEU A 443 -20.81 10.25 19.33
CA LEU A 443 -21.77 10.96 20.15
C LEU A 443 -22.00 12.35 19.59
N ASN A 444 -23.27 12.69 19.34
CA ASN A 444 -23.71 13.97 18.84
C ASN A 444 -24.68 14.63 19.83
N PRO A 445 -24.15 15.29 20.89
CA PRO A 445 -25.02 15.89 21.92
C PRO A 445 -25.77 17.13 21.44
N ILE A 446 -25.20 17.88 20.51
CA ILE A 446 -25.83 19.02 19.80
C ILE A 446 -25.33 19.04 18.37
N GLU A 447 -26.16 19.49 17.44
CA GLU A 447 -25.93 19.40 16.02
C GLU A 447 -24.49 19.76 15.54
N PRO A 448 -23.84 20.88 16.00
CA PRO A 448 -22.49 21.21 15.55
C PRO A 448 -21.36 20.45 16.28
N LEU A 449 -21.63 19.76 17.40
CA LEU A 449 -20.57 19.19 18.24
C LEU A 449 -20.70 17.67 18.31
N LYS A 450 -19.62 16.99 17.94
CA LYS A 450 -19.53 15.53 17.91
C LYS A 450 -18.29 15.05 18.63
N PHE A 451 -18.39 13.92 19.32
CA PHE A 451 -17.28 13.23 19.95
C PHE A 451 -17.16 11.81 19.39
N ILE A 452 -15.94 11.37 19.14
CA ILE A 452 -15.66 9.97 18.87
C ILE A 452 -14.78 9.48 20.00
N LEU A 453 -15.28 8.49 20.73
CA LEU A 453 -14.55 7.85 21.82
C LEU A 453 -14.45 6.36 21.54
N GLY A 454 -13.27 5.80 21.67
CA GLY A 454 -13.04 4.39 21.42
C GLY A 454 -11.85 3.85 22.17
N GLY A 455 -11.73 2.55 22.16
CA GLY A 455 -10.62 1.84 22.74
C GLY A 455 -10.56 0.40 22.25
N ARG A 456 -9.37 -0.16 22.30
CA ARG A 456 -9.07 -1.53 21.94
C ARG A 456 -8.21 -2.17 23.02
N PHE A 457 -8.56 -3.39 23.39
CA PHE A 457 -7.73 -4.28 24.20
C PHE A 457 -7.18 -5.37 23.31
N THR A 458 -5.87 -5.54 23.25
CA THR A 458 -5.20 -6.54 22.43
C THR A 458 -4.35 -7.46 23.29
N ASN A 459 -4.46 -8.76 23.08
CA ASN A 459 -3.45 -9.73 23.48
C ASN A 459 -2.60 -10.06 22.25
N TYR A 460 -1.30 -10.10 22.44
CA TYR A 460 -0.31 -10.37 21.41
C TYR A 460 0.68 -11.43 21.91
N GLU A 461 0.91 -12.45 21.11
CA GLU A 461 1.93 -13.46 21.39
C GLU A 461 2.73 -13.79 20.13
N LYS A 462 4.08 -13.73 20.22
CA LYS A 462 4.99 -14.16 19.17
C LYS A 462 5.89 -15.28 19.69
N ASN A 463 5.71 -16.47 19.15
CA ASN A 463 6.51 -17.65 19.46
C ASN A 463 7.64 -17.78 18.43
N ILE A 464 8.90 -17.71 18.88
CA ILE A 464 10.09 -17.78 18.01
C ILE A 464 10.71 -19.16 18.17
N TYR A 465 10.58 -19.98 17.10
CA TYR A 465 11.12 -21.34 17.07
C TYR A 465 12.66 -21.31 16.86
N GLY A 466 13.34 -22.26 17.50
CA GLY A 466 14.82 -22.34 17.46
C GLY A 466 15.52 -21.53 18.56
N ARG A 467 14.85 -20.52 19.15
CA ARG A 467 15.32 -19.83 20.36
C ARG A 467 14.54 -20.23 21.60
N ASN A 468 13.47 -21.02 21.45
CA ASN A 468 12.50 -21.37 22.50
C ASN A 468 12.10 -20.16 23.34
N SER A 469 11.76 -19.06 22.67
CA SER A 469 11.39 -17.80 23.30
C SER A 469 10.04 -17.31 22.80
N SER A 470 9.25 -16.76 23.71
CA SER A 470 7.95 -16.15 23.42
C SER A 470 7.96 -14.71 23.90
N ILE A 471 7.41 -13.82 23.09
CA ILE A 471 7.13 -12.41 23.44
C ILE A 471 5.63 -12.32 23.65
N LYS A 472 5.21 -11.87 24.82
CA LYS A 472 3.80 -11.82 25.16
C LYS A 472 3.45 -10.49 25.81
N TYR A 473 2.37 -9.89 25.31
CA TYR A 473 1.74 -8.71 25.85
C TYR A 473 0.26 -8.99 26.05
N ASP A 474 -0.22 -8.83 27.28
CA ASP A 474 -1.60 -9.11 27.64
C ASP A 474 -2.34 -7.80 27.92
N HIS A 475 -3.53 -7.64 27.34
CA HIS A 475 -4.45 -6.52 27.60
C HIS A 475 -3.88 -5.14 27.26
N GLU A 476 -3.05 -5.05 26.20
CA GLU A 476 -2.57 -3.76 25.71
C GLU A 476 -3.75 -2.87 25.33
N PHE A 477 -3.87 -1.73 26.01
CA PHE A 477 -4.98 -0.80 25.80
C PHE A 477 -4.58 0.33 24.88
N VAL A 478 -5.32 0.47 23.79
CA VAL A 478 -5.13 1.51 22.77
C VAL A 478 -6.33 2.45 22.78
N PRO A 479 -6.23 3.65 23.38
CA PRO A 479 -7.30 4.64 23.37
C PRO A 479 -7.41 5.38 22.05
N TYR A 480 -8.63 5.84 21.76
CA TYR A 480 -8.98 6.73 20.66
C TYR A 480 -9.95 7.79 21.15
N ALA A 481 -9.67 9.06 20.91
CA ALA A 481 -10.57 10.15 21.23
C ALA A 481 -10.52 11.23 20.15
N GLY A 482 -11.67 11.73 19.74
CA GLY A 482 -11.79 12.83 18.79
C GLY A 482 -12.94 13.75 19.16
N VAL A 483 -12.78 15.03 18.88
CA VAL A 483 -13.82 16.05 18.94
C VAL A 483 -13.92 16.74 17.60
N ILE A 484 -15.13 16.97 17.15
CA ILE A 484 -15.47 17.56 15.86
C ILE A 484 -16.47 18.70 16.12
N TYR A 485 -16.23 19.84 15.53
CA TYR A 485 -17.12 20.98 15.61
C TYR A 485 -17.39 21.55 14.22
N ASP A 486 -18.64 21.47 13.78
CA ASP A 486 -19.08 22.06 12.52
C ASP A 486 -19.42 23.52 12.72
N PHE A 487 -18.65 24.43 12.10
CA PHE A 487 -18.98 25.86 12.07
C PHE A 487 -20.19 26.12 11.18
N ASN A 488 -20.32 25.35 10.12
CA ASN A 488 -21.41 25.34 9.16
C ASN A 488 -21.31 24.11 8.25
N ASP A 489 -22.15 24.03 7.21
CA ASP A 489 -22.19 22.88 6.27
C ASP A 489 -20.89 22.71 5.47
N VAL A 490 -20.01 23.72 5.43
CA VAL A 490 -18.76 23.70 4.65
C VAL A 490 -17.54 23.45 5.54
N TYR A 491 -17.44 24.07 6.71
CA TYR A 491 -16.23 24.09 7.51
C TYR A 491 -16.40 23.35 8.85
N THR A 492 -15.43 22.53 9.17
CA THR A 492 -15.38 21.70 10.38
C THR A 492 -13.99 21.78 11.01
N ALA A 493 -13.90 22.06 12.31
CA ALA A 493 -12.67 21.88 13.08
C ALA A 493 -12.69 20.53 13.78
N TYR A 494 -11.51 19.97 14.01
CA TYR A 494 -11.36 18.76 14.80
C TYR A 494 -10.09 18.75 15.64
N ALA A 495 -10.10 17.93 16.68
CA ALA A 495 -8.91 17.51 17.40
C ALA A 495 -9.02 16.04 17.75
N SER A 496 -7.89 15.32 17.71
CA SER A 496 -7.87 13.90 18.08
C SER A 496 -6.62 13.52 18.85
N TYR A 497 -6.77 12.47 19.63
CA TYR A 497 -5.72 11.69 20.26
C TYR A 497 -5.89 10.23 19.86
N THR A 498 -4.86 9.65 19.30
CA THR A 498 -4.86 8.25 18.85
C THR A 498 -3.56 7.58 19.31
N SER A 499 -3.60 6.30 19.57
CA SER A 499 -2.42 5.55 19.96
C SER A 499 -2.29 4.22 19.19
N ILE A 500 -1.12 3.60 19.32
CA ILE A 500 -0.78 2.30 18.77
C ILE A 500 0.40 1.75 19.58
N PHE A 501 0.53 0.45 19.68
CA PHE A 501 1.70 -0.18 20.28
C PHE A 501 2.48 -1.01 19.25
N GLN A 502 3.80 -1.11 19.42
CA GLN A 502 4.66 -1.93 18.58
C GLN A 502 5.43 -2.95 19.41
N PRO A 503 5.22 -4.25 19.21
CA PRO A 503 5.98 -5.30 19.86
C PRO A 503 7.48 -5.17 19.59
N GLN A 504 8.31 -5.46 20.59
CA GLN A 504 9.78 -5.47 20.45
C GLN A 504 10.40 -6.72 21.09
N ASP A 505 11.51 -7.17 20.52
CA ASP A 505 12.22 -8.38 20.94
C ASP A 505 13.53 -8.11 21.69
N ASN A 506 13.71 -6.88 22.16
CA ASN A 506 14.85 -6.46 22.94
C ASN A 506 14.69 -6.83 24.42
N LYS A 507 15.80 -7.25 25.06
CA LYS A 507 15.78 -7.71 26.45
C LYS A 507 16.53 -6.74 27.36
N ASP A 508 16.02 -6.59 28.59
CA ASP A 508 16.66 -5.85 29.68
C ASP A 508 17.87 -6.60 30.27
N PHE A 509 18.50 -6.03 31.29
CA PHE A 509 19.64 -6.65 32.01
C PHE A 509 19.28 -8.01 32.63
N ASP A 510 18.06 -8.20 33.09
CA ASP A 510 17.59 -9.43 33.75
C ASP A 510 17.17 -10.52 32.72
N GLY A 511 17.03 -10.18 31.45
CA GLY A 511 16.66 -11.08 30.37
C GLY A 511 15.17 -11.10 30.04
N ASN A 512 14.39 -10.20 30.64
CA ASN A 512 12.99 -9.99 30.29
C ASN A 512 12.88 -9.16 29.00
N TYR A 513 11.87 -9.40 28.19
CA TYR A 513 11.55 -8.52 27.08
C TYR A 513 11.07 -7.16 27.62
N LEU A 514 11.47 -6.09 26.92
CA LEU A 514 10.97 -4.76 27.21
C LEU A 514 9.47 -4.66 26.91
N ASP A 515 8.78 -3.74 27.59
CA ASP A 515 7.41 -3.37 27.24
C ASP A 515 7.34 -2.91 25.77
N PRO A 516 6.17 -3.00 25.11
CA PRO A 516 6.05 -2.58 23.72
C PRO A 516 6.39 -1.09 23.57
N VAL A 517 6.85 -0.71 22.38
CA VAL A 517 6.97 0.71 22.04
C VAL A 517 5.56 1.28 21.91
N GLU A 518 5.29 2.37 22.61
CA GLU A 518 4.03 3.11 22.51
C GLU A 518 4.16 4.26 21.52
N GLY A 519 3.24 4.35 20.57
CA GLY A 519 3.14 5.43 19.60
C GLY A 519 1.87 6.23 19.84
N ASN A 520 2.02 7.53 20.15
CA ASN A 520 0.90 8.45 20.41
C ASN A 520 0.88 9.55 19.36
N SER A 521 -0.28 9.85 18.79
CA SER A 521 -0.49 10.91 17.80
C SER A 521 -1.57 11.86 18.30
N THR A 522 -1.24 13.14 18.37
CA THR A 522 -2.19 14.23 18.58
C THR A 522 -2.31 15.02 17.29
N GLU A 523 -3.51 15.29 16.84
CA GLU A 523 -3.77 16.03 15.61
C GLU A 523 -4.87 17.07 15.85
N VAL A 524 -4.70 18.28 15.31
CA VAL A 524 -5.73 19.31 15.24
C VAL A 524 -5.82 19.81 13.81
N GLY A 525 -7.03 20.06 13.33
CA GLY A 525 -7.17 20.48 11.94
C GLY A 525 -8.50 21.12 11.60
N LEU A 526 -8.56 21.54 10.35
CA LEU A 526 -9.74 22.08 9.68
C LEU A 526 -10.03 21.24 8.46
N LYS A 527 -11.30 20.90 8.26
CA LYS A 527 -11.81 20.25 7.07
C LYS A 527 -12.84 21.13 6.40
N SER A 528 -12.94 21.00 5.11
CA SER A 528 -13.94 21.69 4.31
C SER A 528 -14.52 20.77 3.24
N ALA A 529 -15.81 21.01 2.91
CA ALA A 529 -16.53 20.33 1.86
C ALA A 529 -17.23 21.40 1.01
N TRP A 530 -16.58 21.84 -0.08
CA TRP A 530 -17.14 22.83 -1.00
C TRP A 530 -17.95 22.17 -2.10
N PHE A 531 -18.84 22.94 -2.72
CA PHE A 531 -19.66 22.51 -3.87
C PHE A 531 -20.47 21.26 -3.55
N ASP A 532 -21.18 21.24 -2.41
CA ASP A 532 -21.97 20.12 -1.91
C ASP A 532 -21.15 18.83 -1.70
N GLY A 533 -19.92 19.01 -1.18
CA GLY A 533 -19.00 17.90 -0.87
C GLY A 533 -18.19 17.38 -2.05
N ARG A 534 -18.33 17.97 -3.25
CA ARG A 534 -17.56 17.54 -4.42
C ARG A 534 -16.06 17.87 -4.31
N LEU A 535 -15.68 18.91 -3.57
CA LEU A 535 -14.30 19.27 -3.33
C LEU A 535 -14.03 19.32 -1.83
N ASN A 536 -13.13 18.46 -1.37
CA ASN A 536 -12.75 18.35 0.03
C ASN A 536 -11.38 19.00 0.27
N GLY A 537 -11.25 19.74 1.37
CA GLY A 537 -9.99 20.31 1.84
C GLY A 537 -9.69 19.88 3.26
N THR A 538 -8.43 19.68 3.57
CA THR A 538 -7.92 19.36 4.91
C THR A 538 -6.67 20.17 5.20
N LEU A 539 -6.61 20.79 6.38
CA LEU A 539 -5.40 21.33 7.00
C LEU A 539 -5.23 20.62 8.34
N ALA A 540 -4.10 19.95 8.54
CA ALA A 540 -3.78 19.24 9.77
C ALA A 540 -2.44 19.67 10.34
N LEU A 541 -2.40 19.84 11.66
CA LEU A 541 -1.19 20.02 12.47
C LEU A 541 -1.10 18.79 13.38
N TYR A 542 0.06 18.15 13.45
CA TYR A 542 0.21 16.93 14.23
C TYR A 542 1.50 16.91 15.05
N HIS A 543 1.44 16.15 16.13
CA HIS A 543 2.56 15.78 16.97
C HIS A 543 2.49 14.29 17.29
N ILE A 544 3.53 13.54 16.91
CA ILE A 544 3.66 12.10 17.16
C ILE A 544 4.84 11.87 18.07
N LYS A 545 4.67 10.98 19.06
CA LYS A 545 5.69 10.62 20.01
C LYS A 545 5.75 9.11 20.15
N GLN A 546 6.97 8.55 20.18
CA GLN A 546 7.23 7.19 20.61
C GLN A 546 7.85 7.18 21.99
N ASP A 547 7.41 6.24 22.83
CA ASP A 547 7.99 5.94 24.15
C ASP A 547 8.40 4.47 24.20
N ASN A 548 9.18 4.08 25.18
CA ASN A 548 9.70 2.72 25.42
C ASN A 548 10.59 2.16 24.30
N LEU A 549 11.20 2.99 23.45
CA LEU A 549 12.11 2.51 22.41
C LEU A 549 13.35 1.87 23.06
N ALA A 550 13.74 0.69 22.58
CA ALA A 550 14.93 0.00 23.08
C ALA A 550 16.20 0.80 22.78
N GLN A 551 16.93 1.17 23.82
CA GLN A 551 18.25 1.79 23.75
C GLN A 551 19.30 0.83 24.32
N GLU A 552 20.37 0.54 23.56
CA GLU A 552 21.49 -0.27 24.04
C GLU A 552 22.06 0.33 25.34
N ALA A 553 22.16 -0.50 26.38
CA ALA A 553 22.61 -0.11 27.71
C ALA A 553 23.90 -0.79 28.14
N GLY A 554 24.36 -1.80 27.39
CA GLY A 554 25.62 -2.49 27.64
C GLY A 554 25.60 -3.96 27.22
N GLN A 555 26.55 -4.73 27.75
CA GLN A 555 26.67 -6.16 27.50
C GLN A 555 26.57 -6.95 28.80
N VAL A 556 25.93 -8.10 28.76
CA VAL A 556 25.80 -9.06 29.87
C VAL A 556 26.16 -10.45 29.35
N THR A 557 26.68 -11.30 30.23
CA THR A 557 26.94 -12.71 29.88
C THR A 557 25.86 -13.58 30.50
N ARG A 558 25.06 -14.27 29.67
CA ARG A 558 24.04 -15.24 30.07
C ARG A 558 24.38 -16.60 29.50
N ASN A 559 24.39 -17.62 30.34
CA ASN A 559 24.70 -19.00 29.91
C ASN A 559 26.03 -19.11 29.11
N GLY A 560 27.03 -18.28 29.45
CA GLY A 560 28.32 -18.26 28.76
C GLY A 560 28.33 -17.49 27.45
N VAL A 561 27.19 -16.90 27.00
CA VAL A 561 27.09 -16.10 25.79
C VAL A 561 27.03 -14.62 26.16
N LYS A 562 27.83 -13.79 25.48
CA LYS A 562 27.73 -12.33 25.58
C LYS A 562 26.56 -11.82 24.77
N GLU A 563 25.66 -11.12 25.41
CA GLU A 563 24.47 -10.52 24.81
C GLU A 563 24.42 -9.02 25.09
N ILE A 564 23.86 -8.26 24.17
CA ILE A 564 23.53 -6.85 24.39
C ILE A 564 22.24 -6.80 25.19
N TYR A 565 22.19 -5.95 26.22
CA TYR A 565 20.95 -5.64 26.93
C TYR A 565 20.53 -4.20 26.68
N TYR A 566 19.24 -3.96 26.80
CA TYR A 566 18.61 -2.70 26.45
C TYR A 566 17.89 -2.12 27.66
N ARG A 567 17.56 -0.84 27.57
CA ARG A 567 16.64 -0.14 28.48
C ARG A 567 15.60 0.58 27.65
N ALA A 568 14.40 0.75 28.20
CA ALA A 568 13.39 1.61 27.62
C ALA A 568 13.86 3.08 27.68
N ALA A 569 13.70 3.79 26.57
CA ALA A 569 14.07 5.19 26.44
C ALA A 569 12.97 5.95 25.69
N LYS A 570 13.04 7.29 25.69
CA LYS A 570 12.26 8.09 24.78
C LYS A 570 12.65 7.73 23.34
N GLY A 571 11.65 7.49 22.52
CA GLY A 571 11.85 7.26 21.10
C GLY A 571 11.90 8.57 20.31
N ALA A 572 11.60 8.44 19.01
CA ALA A 572 11.54 9.59 18.12
C ALA A 572 10.25 10.38 18.31
N THR A 573 10.35 11.69 18.11
CA THR A 573 9.20 12.58 17.98
C THR A 573 9.10 13.06 16.54
N SER A 574 7.88 13.24 16.03
CA SER A 574 7.63 13.86 14.73
C SER A 574 6.52 14.88 14.85
N GLU A 575 6.75 16.07 14.32
CA GLU A 575 5.77 17.15 14.27
C GLU A 575 5.76 17.78 12.89
N GLY A 576 4.59 18.24 12.47
CA GLY A 576 4.46 18.86 11.16
C GLY A 576 3.06 19.31 10.83
N PHE A 577 2.88 19.66 9.56
CA PHE A 577 1.58 20.01 9.03
C PHE A 577 1.39 19.50 7.61
N GLU A 578 0.13 19.33 7.24
CA GLU A 578 -0.31 18.85 5.94
C GLU A 578 -1.49 19.70 5.46
N VAL A 579 -1.48 20.03 4.16
CA VAL A 579 -2.62 20.65 3.47
C VAL A 579 -2.95 19.78 2.27
N GLU A 580 -4.21 19.43 2.11
CA GLU A 580 -4.68 18.64 0.98
C GLU A 580 -6.02 19.16 0.47
N VAL A 581 -6.17 19.20 -0.85
CA VAL A 581 -7.44 19.44 -1.55
C VAL A 581 -7.63 18.34 -2.57
N SER A 582 -8.80 17.67 -2.58
CA SER A 582 -9.10 16.60 -3.52
C SER A 582 -10.60 16.59 -3.88
N GLY A 583 -10.91 16.34 -5.15
CA GLY A 583 -12.29 16.26 -5.64
C GLY A 583 -12.49 16.94 -6.99
N GLN A 584 -13.68 17.49 -7.18
CA GLN A 584 -14.11 18.17 -8.40
C GLN A 584 -14.37 19.66 -8.14
N ILE A 585 -13.70 20.52 -8.90
CA ILE A 585 -14.00 21.97 -8.94
C ILE A 585 -15.27 22.20 -9.78
N THR A 586 -15.34 21.54 -10.93
CA THR A 586 -16.54 21.44 -11.78
C THR A 586 -16.70 19.96 -12.22
N PRO A 587 -17.87 19.55 -12.78
CA PRO A 587 -18.02 18.19 -13.32
C PRO A 587 -16.95 17.76 -14.33
N ASP A 588 -16.32 18.72 -15.01
CA ASP A 588 -15.27 18.51 -16.01
C ASP A 588 -13.85 18.73 -15.48
N TRP A 589 -13.68 19.13 -14.22
CA TRP A 589 -12.38 19.50 -13.66
C TRP A 589 -12.13 18.82 -12.32
N ASN A 590 -11.30 17.75 -12.34
CA ASN A 590 -10.82 17.08 -11.14
C ASN A 590 -9.46 17.64 -10.70
N ILE A 591 -9.21 17.68 -9.41
CA ILE A 591 -7.95 18.10 -8.82
C ILE A 591 -7.62 17.25 -7.58
N THR A 592 -6.33 16.98 -7.39
CA THR A 592 -5.73 16.63 -6.11
C THR A 592 -4.46 17.46 -5.96
N ALA A 593 -4.30 18.11 -4.83
CA ALA A 593 -3.13 18.93 -4.54
C ALA A 593 -2.82 18.87 -3.04
N GLY A 594 -1.58 18.59 -2.70
CA GLY A 594 -1.15 18.50 -1.33
C GLY A 594 0.25 19.02 -1.10
N TYR A 595 0.44 19.57 0.08
CA TYR A 595 1.73 19.94 0.65
C TYR A 595 1.87 19.32 2.03
N SER A 596 3.04 18.76 2.33
CA SER A 596 3.38 18.26 3.65
C SER A 596 4.78 18.71 4.08
N GLN A 597 4.91 18.97 5.36
CA GLN A 597 6.21 19.27 5.99
C GLN A 597 6.27 18.65 7.38
N PHE A 598 7.41 18.05 7.72
CA PHE A 598 7.63 17.51 9.05
C PHE A 598 9.08 17.67 9.52
N SER A 599 9.26 17.57 10.84
CA SER A 599 10.52 17.39 11.53
C SER A 599 10.45 16.12 12.35
N ALA A 600 11.48 15.27 12.28
CA ALA A 600 11.56 14.05 13.10
C ALA A 600 12.90 14.01 13.82
N LYS A 601 12.87 13.85 15.14
CA LYS A 601 14.03 13.94 16.03
C LYS A 601 14.06 12.80 17.04
N ASP A 602 15.27 12.39 17.43
CA ASP A 602 15.45 11.44 18.53
C ASP A 602 15.39 12.12 19.92
N ALA A 603 15.61 11.35 20.97
CA ALA A 603 15.61 11.85 22.35
C ALA A 603 16.70 12.89 22.66
N ASN A 604 17.72 13.01 21.80
CA ASN A 604 18.82 13.97 21.93
C ASN A 604 18.66 15.19 21.01
N ASP A 605 17.47 15.38 20.43
CA ASP A 605 17.15 16.44 19.48
C ASP A 605 17.90 16.34 18.12
N ALA A 606 18.48 15.16 17.82
CA ALA A 606 19.14 14.91 16.55
C ALA A 606 18.13 14.44 15.48
N ASP A 607 18.32 14.92 14.25
CA ASP A 607 17.46 14.50 13.11
C ASP A 607 17.59 13.01 12.85
N VAL A 608 16.42 12.32 12.76
CA VAL A 608 16.32 10.90 12.40
C VAL A 608 15.64 10.73 11.06
N ASN A 609 15.86 9.57 10.42
CA ASN A 609 15.26 9.25 9.12
C ASN A 609 15.51 10.33 8.05
N THR A 610 16.75 10.81 7.99
CA THR A 610 17.18 11.90 7.08
C THR A 610 17.14 11.49 5.60
N GLN A 611 17.01 10.19 5.31
CA GLN A 611 16.74 9.67 3.96
C GLN A 611 15.31 9.98 3.47
N LEU A 612 14.42 10.51 4.32
CA LEU A 612 13.07 10.90 3.96
C LEU A 612 12.98 12.41 3.65
N PRO A 613 12.23 12.81 2.62
CA PRO A 613 12.04 14.22 2.31
C PRO A 613 11.21 14.91 3.40
N ARG A 614 11.71 16.06 3.89
CA ARG A 614 11.06 16.84 4.95
C ARG A 614 9.91 17.69 4.42
N LYS A 615 9.92 17.99 3.13
CA LYS A 615 8.88 18.79 2.47
C LYS A 615 8.52 18.12 1.15
N MET A 616 7.23 18.04 0.85
CA MET A 616 6.73 17.43 -0.38
C MET A 616 5.56 18.23 -0.94
N ILE A 617 5.44 18.24 -2.27
CA ILE A 617 4.27 18.69 -3.01
C ILE A 617 3.86 17.54 -3.92
N GLN A 618 2.61 17.11 -3.85
CA GLN A 618 2.01 16.17 -4.78
C GLN A 618 0.76 16.82 -5.38
N THR A 619 0.72 16.93 -6.70
CA THR A 619 -0.41 17.52 -7.41
C THR A 619 -0.74 16.72 -8.65
N PHE A 620 -2.03 16.63 -8.97
CA PHE A 620 -2.51 16.16 -10.25
C PHE A 620 -3.88 16.77 -10.55
N THR A 621 -4.13 17.11 -11.81
CA THR A 621 -5.41 17.67 -12.24
C THR A 621 -5.77 17.13 -13.61
N THR A 622 -7.07 16.98 -13.87
CA THR A 622 -7.61 16.65 -15.19
C THR A 622 -8.73 17.61 -15.56
N TYR A 623 -8.75 18.02 -16.82
CA TYR A 623 -9.76 18.91 -17.36
C TYR A 623 -10.29 18.40 -18.69
N LYS A 624 -11.59 18.16 -18.77
CA LYS A 624 -12.30 17.84 -20.00
C LYS A 624 -12.52 19.12 -20.78
N LEU A 625 -12.00 19.15 -22.02
CA LEU A 625 -12.04 20.38 -22.83
C LEU A 625 -13.47 20.67 -23.31
N PRO A 626 -13.86 21.95 -23.44
CA PRO A 626 -15.22 22.31 -23.82
C PRO A 626 -15.45 22.29 -25.33
N GLY A 627 -16.73 22.30 -25.75
CA GLY A 627 -17.18 22.50 -27.12
C GLY A 627 -16.74 21.39 -28.07
N LYS A 628 -16.13 21.72 -29.21
CA LYS A 628 -15.72 20.73 -30.22
C LYS A 628 -14.61 19.77 -29.73
N LEU A 629 -14.00 20.05 -28.62
CA LEU A 629 -12.94 19.25 -28.00
C LEU A 629 -13.43 18.46 -26.78
N GLU A 630 -14.73 18.39 -26.54
CA GLU A 630 -15.34 17.72 -25.37
C GLU A 630 -14.98 16.22 -25.22
N ASN A 631 -14.50 15.59 -26.29
CA ASN A 631 -13.99 14.22 -26.26
C ASN A 631 -12.54 14.13 -25.76
N ILE A 632 -11.88 15.25 -25.47
CA ILE A 632 -10.48 15.28 -25.01
C ILE A 632 -10.47 15.70 -23.55
N THR A 633 -9.82 14.89 -22.71
CA THR A 633 -9.44 15.23 -21.36
C THR A 633 -7.91 15.35 -21.29
N VAL A 634 -7.41 16.46 -20.79
CA VAL A 634 -5.99 16.68 -20.56
C VAL A 634 -5.72 16.71 -19.07
N GLY A 635 -4.54 16.28 -18.65
CA GLY A 635 -4.17 16.28 -17.25
C GLY A 635 -2.66 16.37 -17.05
N GLY A 636 -2.28 16.63 -15.83
CA GLY A 636 -0.89 16.64 -15.43
C GLY A 636 -0.70 16.96 -13.96
N GLY A 637 0.50 16.71 -13.48
CA GLY A 637 0.85 16.92 -12.09
C GLY A 637 2.32 17.09 -11.86
N VAL A 638 2.65 17.52 -10.65
CA VAL A 638 4.02 17.73 -10.17
C VAL A 638 4.17 17.04 -8.83
N ASN A 639 5.17 16.19 -8.73
CA ASN A 639 5.65 15.62 -7.48
C ASN A 639 7.02 16.23 -7.18
N TRP A 640 7.08 17.12 -6.20
CA TRP A 640 8.31 17.74 -5.73
C TRP A 640 8.63 17.27 -4.32
N GLN A 641 9.92 17.08 -4.05
CA GLN A 641 10.42 16.78 -2.71
C GLN A 641 11.72 17.54 -2.40
N SER A 642 11.88 17.87 -1.12
CA SER A 642 13.13 18.46 -0.60
C SER A 642 14.28 17.46 -0.64
N SER A 643 15.51 17.97 -0.50
CA SER A 643 16.72 17.14 -0.39
C SER A 643 16.63 16.13 0.76
N THR A 644 17.29 14.99 0.55
CA THR A 644 17.46 13.91 1.54
C THR A 644 18.90 13.52 1.65
N TYR A 645 19.33 12.96 2.80
CA TYR A 645 20.68 12.52 2.97
C TYR A 645 20.84 11.37 3.96
N VAL A 646 21.97 10.69 3.87
CA VAL A 646 22.45 9.71 4.86
C VAL A 646 23.91 9.96 5.12
N ASN A 647 24.33 9.93 6.38
CA ASN A 647 25.73 9.95 6.74
C ASN A 647 26.31 8.53 6.65
N ALA A 648 27.34 8.32 5.85
CA ALA A 648 27.99 7.02 5.69
C ALA A 648 29.51 7.18 5.63
N LYS A 649 30.24 6.13 5.98
CA LYS A 649 31.69 6.11 5.86
C LYS A 649 32.11 5.83 4.42
N ASN A 650 32.87 6.73 3.82
CA ASN A 650 33.47 6.51 2.51
C ASN A 650 34.62 5.47 2.61
N PRO A 651 35.22 4.99 1.50
CA PRO A 651 36.33 4.03 1.50
C PRO A 651 37.58 4.47 2.28
N LYS A 652 37.77 5.78 2.46
CA LYS A 652 38.83 6.35 3.31
C LYS A 652 38.43 6.44 4.79
N LYS A 653 37.28 5.85 5.17
CA LYS A 653 36.75 5.84 6.54
C LYS A 653 36.34 7.24 7.06
N VAL A 654 36.17 8.22 6.18
CA VAL A 654 35.64 9.56 6.50
C VAL A 654 34.13 9.51 6.44
N ILE A 655 33.46 10.10 7.42
CA ILE A 655 31.99 10.24 7.39
C ILE A 655 31.63 11.36 6.43
N GLU A 656 30.86 11.03 5.41
CA GLU A 656 30.37 11.96 4.39
C GLU A 656 28.88 11.77 4.14
N LYS A 657 28.23 12.80 3.62
CA LYS A 657 26.84 12.74 3.21
C LYS A 657 26.69 12.09 1.83
N ILE A 658 25.81 11.07 1.77
CA ILE A 658 25.18 10.66 0.53
C ILE A 658 23.92 11.51 0.43
N GLU A 659 23.84 12.45 -0.50
CA GLU A 659 22.77 13.44 -0.58
C GLU A 659 22.10 13.40 -1.94
N GLN A 660 20.80 13.22 -1.96
CA GLN A 660 19.95 13.50 -3.10
C GLN A 660 19.40 14.93 -2.95
N GLY A 661 19.78 15.84 -3.83
CA GLY A 661 19.23 17.20 -3.86
C GLY A 661 17.72 17.19 -4.13
N ASP A 662 17.07 18.30 -3.88
CA ASP A 662 15.65 18.47 -4.20
C ASP A 662 15.37 18.26 -5.71
N TYR A 663 14.19 17.76 -6.01
CA TYR A 663 13.76 17.53 -7.39
C TYR A 663 12.25 17.58 -7.56
N ALA A 664 11.83 17.82 -8.80
CA ALA A 664 10.46 17.71 -9.24
C ALA A 664 10.33 16.72 -10.40
N LEU A 665 9.29 15.91 -10.35
CA LEU A 665 8.86 15.04 -11.45
C LEU A 665 7.55 15.60 -12.00
N VAL A 666 7.51 15.87 -13.29
CA VAL A 666 6.32 16.35 -13.98
C VAL A 666 5.75 15.23 -14.80
N ASN A 667 4.44 14.97 -14.63
CA ASN A 667 3.70 13.93 -15.33
C ASN A 667 2.58 14.58 -16.15
N LEU A 668 2.31 14.07 -17.35
CA LEU A 668 1.27 14.55 -18.24
C LEU A 668 0.37 13.40 -18.68
N MET A 669 -0.90 13.72 -18.94
CA MET A 669 -1.91 12.79 -19.43
C MET A 669 -2.76 13.47 -20.51
N ALA A 670 -3.14 12.71 -21.54
CA ALA A 670 -4.19 13.08 -22.48
C ALA A 670 -5.05 11.85 -22.78
N ARG A 671 -6.37 11.98 -22.67
CA ARG A 671 -7.34 10.94 -23.03
C ARG A 671 -8.27 11.46 -24.11
N TYR A 672 -8.49 10.64 -25.13
CA TYR A 672 -9.44 10.89 -26.20
C TYR A 672 -10.55 9.84 -26.16
N GLN A 673 -11.78 10.28 -25.97
CA GLN A 673 -12.98 9.46 -26.05
C GLN A 673 -13.37 9.30 -27.50
N ILE A 674 -13.06 8.14 -28.09
CA ILE A 674 -13.26 7.84 -29.52
C ILE A 674 -14.73 7.57 -29.79
N THR A 675 -15.37 6.75 -28.94
CA THR A 675 -16.82 6.52 -28.91
C THR A 675 -17.30 6.60 -27.47
N LYS A 676 -18.59 6.47 -27.19
CA LYS A 676 -19.10 6.45 -25.80
C LYS A 676 -18.45 5.37 -24.92
N ASP A 677 -18.03 4.26 -25.53
CA ASP A 677 -17.50 3.07 -24.82
C ASP A 677 -15.98 2.87 -25.01
N PHE A 678 -15.36 3.54 -26.00
CA PHE A 678 -13.96 3.32 -26.37
C PHE A 678 -13.13 4.59 -26.23
N SER A 679 -12.01 4.50 -25.51
CA SER A 679 -11.09 5.61 -25.30
C SER A 679 -9.62 5.19 -25.49
N ALA A 680 -8.77 6.18 -25.77
CA ALA A 680 -7.32 6.06 -25.83
C ALA A 680 -6.71 7.08 -24.86
N GLN A 681 -5.78 6.66 -24.02
CA GLN A 681 -5.09 7.50 -23.03
C GLN A 681 -3.59 7.37 -23.16
N LEU A 682 -2.90 8.51 -23.23
CA LEU A 682 -1.44 8.61 -23.20
C LEU A 682 -1.01 9.22 -21.88
N ASN A 683 -0.12 8.55 -21.16
CA ASN A 683 0.56 9.08 -19.99
C ASN A 683 2.06 9.21 -20.26
N ILE A 684 2.67 10.32 -19.83
CA ILE A 684 4.10 10.56 -19.91
C ILE A 684 4.59 10.95 -18.53
N ASN A 685 5.42 10.11 -17.92
CA ASN A 685 5.99 10.32 -16.60
C ASN A 685 7.41 10.86 -16.68
N ASN A 686 7.83 11.66 -15.67
CA ASN A 686 9.14 12.30 -15.61
C ASN A 686 9.50 13.00 -16.94
N VAL A 687 8.63 13.88 -17.41
CA VAL A 687 8.70 14.56 -18.72
C VAL A 687 10.07 15.18 -19.00
N PHE A 688 10.69 15.77 -17.97
CA PHE A 688 12.00 16.42 -18.08
C PHE A 688 13.19 15.47 -17.92
N ASN A 689 12.93 14.15 -17.81
CA ASN A 689 13.94 13.11 -17.68
C ASN A 689 14.93 13.36 -16.52
N LYS A 690 14.41 13.89 -15.40
CA LYS A 690 15.20 14.16 -14.20
C LYS A 690 15.88 12.88 -13.71
N LYS A 691 17.16 12.95 -13.39
CA LYS A 691 17.90 11.86 -12.70
C LYS A 691 17.80 12.09 -11.20
N TYR A 692 17.38 11.07 -10.49
CA TYR A 692 17.27 11.06 -9.03
C TYR A 692 17.51 9.67 -8.49
N TYR A 693 17.69 9.54 -7.17
CA TYR A 693 17.92 8.25 -6.53
C TYR A 693 17.39 8.21 -5.09
N GLY A 694 17.06 7.00 -4.65
CA GLY A 694 16.87 6.67 -3.24
C GLY A 694 18.17 6.21 -2.60
N VAL A 695 18.31 6.39 -1.30
CA VAL A 695 19.45 5.90 -0.53
C VAL A 695 19.00 4.78 0.38
N PHE A 696 19.69 3.65 0.33
CA PHE A 696 19.50 2.57 1.29
C PHE A 696 20.48 2.74 2.47
N PRO A 697 19.99 3.23 3.63
CA PRO A 697 20.90 3.60 4.74
C PRO A 697 21.75 2.46 5.24
N ALA A 698 21.18 1.25 5.34
CA ALA A 698 21.85 0.08 5.90
C ALA A 698 23.09 -0.35 5.10
N TYR A 699 23.09 -0.14 3.77
CA TYR A 699 24.20 -0.53 2.89
C TYR A 699 25.02 0.66 2.39
N GLY A 700 24.55 1.90 2.60
CA GLY A 700 25.20 3.09 2.04
C GLY A 700 25.27 3.07 0.51
N GLN A 701 24.26 2.52 -0.13
CA GLN A 701 24.12 2.34 -1.58
C GLN A 701 22.92 3.15 -2.10
N ILE A 702 22.88 3.36 -3.41
CA ILE A 702 21.81 4.13 -4.08
C ILE A 702 21.06 3.29 -5.10
N THR A 703 19.78 3.58 -5.27
CA THR A 703 18.91 3.02 -6.31
C THR A 703 18.42 4.15 -7.19
N LEU A 704 18.74 4.11 -8.49
CA LEU A 704 18.34 5.15 -9.44
C LEU A 704 16.85 5.07 -9.75
N GLY A 705 16.21 6.25 -9.83
CA GLY A 705 14.81 6.37 -10.18
C GLY A 705 14.54 6.27 -11.67
N ALA A 706 13.28 6.00 -12.04
CA ALA A 706 12.85 5.82 -13.41
C ALA A 706 13.10 7.07 -14.28
N PRO A 707 13.70 6.93 -15.48
CA PRO A 707 13.79 8.00 -16.45
C PRO A 707 12.41 8.32 -17.03
N ARG A 708 12.35 9.33 -17.95
CA ARG A 708 11.13 9.61 -18.71
C ARG A 708 10.63 8.35 -19.37
N ASN A 709 9.33 8.09 -19.22
CA ASN A 709 8.63 6.96 -19.82
C ASN A 709 7.24 7.38 -20.28
N ALA A 710 6.66 6.58 -21.16
CA ALA A 710 5.33 6.81 -21.67
C ALA A 710 4.59 5.48 -21.81
N ALA A 711 3.25 5.52 -21.68
CA ALA A 711 2.36 4.40 -21.93
C ALA A 711 1.10 4.88 -22.64
N LEU A 712 0.68 4.13 -23.66
CA LEU A 712 -0.59 4.28 -24.34
C LEU A 712 -1.53 3.16 -23.89
N THR A 713 -2.71 3.54 -23.39
CA THR A 713 -3.75 2.61 -22.94
C THR A 713 -4.99 2.78 -23.82
N LEU A 714 -5.49 1.70 -24.36
CA LEU A 714 -6.79 1.60 -25.00
C LEU A 714 -7.76 0.95 -24.01
N GLN A 715 -8.94 1.54 -23.84
CA GLN A 715 -9.95 1.06 -22.92
C GLN A 715 -11.30 0.97 -23.60
N TYR A 716 -11.99 -0.16 -23.38
CA TYR A 716 -13.37 -0.38 -23.77
C TYR A 716 -14.22 -0.72 -22.55
N LYS A 717 -15.31 0.05 -22.36
CA LYS A 717 -16.27 -0.12 -21.26
C LYS A 717 -17.69 -0.24 -21.82
N PHE A 718 -18.50 -1.16 -21.31
CA PHE A 718 -19.94 -1.24 -21.60
C PHE A 718 -20.73 -1.69 -20.39
#